data_e4ca7d206101820a94f8eb0648aa5d84
#
_entry.id   e4ca7d206101820a94f8eb0648aa5d84
#
_cell.length_a   1.000
_cell.length_b   1.000
_cell.length_c   1.000
_cell.angle_alpha   90.00
_cell.angle_beta   90.00
_cell.angle_gamma   90.00
#
_symmetry.space_group_name_H-M   'P 1'
#
loop_
_entity.id
_entity.type
_entity.pdbx_description
1 polymer ?
#
loop_
_entity_poly.entity_id
_entity_poly.type
_entity_poly.pdbx_seq_one_letter_code
_entity_poly.pdbx_strand_id
1 'polypeptide(L)'
;MFGFVINKLKNRKWLNLCLLMGVALFIALFVCHPMFEKGAGNQILDRLFTDHATQQNEFPAQMSREGTYAVADYPDSQSVLDKLSGYEKKWTEYVDINKVSSQQLITLSGGRADTEFGGLNHYFTIGYLPGLSEYADVVKSQTDTATFECSISEKTMDHYGLVAGEKIYLHVPDGSGKKEISFVISQICREKDINDPYWAKTLSDMGDVIFVSRDVFDEMMQYYSEDNISYSDFLMLDYRQINTENASLYDGYMEQFKDADKLYNDNIRDTLERFFTQQKTIKLMLWALELPCLVLLILFIRMISAQILSLEENDILVLRSRGATKLQVFILYLQQSGIIAFAGCVLGIVLGYIMCRAAASTDGFLRFTAKDIGTYKFVWQMLVYAVEAAVIMVLFITVPVWKKSKDAISEHSRGRISKKKPLWEKCFIDVILLALSAYLLYNYNKQKSTLAISVLENRSIDPVMILDNSLFIFAAALLCVRLTGLIILLVDRLFKKRFSPAMYASFLQLKRTRYNQGFLAVFLIMTVAGGIFDANMARTMNSNMEKRIVYNVGCDAIYNEDFRLRIQKNKDGSVSWMYDEPDFGKYESLKNEGICDGVTRVLEDERVDISAGSGSISDAYLMAINTKEFGETAKLQSDQNDDINDAHWFNYLNELAKEPDGVIISSNLAKVLGLKVGDSLNYSRYVPEAVDDDQIYASENAKVCAIVKGFPGYERYTYETDAEGNVTEQEKYLIVANYATVVEKFGMTPYSVWMNLSKGKTVDDIYKNLTSAQQLIDENKNSATVQITNGMFTLSFILSLIVCSVGFLLYWVMTLKQRELQFGIYRAMGMRMREVKAMLLNEQIFLSFLPLLAGAGIGITATAMFVRLISIIYLPQKHNIGVNVYIYQSDMLELAGVLFVAVAVCYVVISRLLKSMKIAQALRLGEDS
;
A
#
# COMPACT_ATOMS: atom_id res chain seq x y z
N MET A 1 47.81 21.41 13.99
CA MET A 1 47.13 20.38 13.18
C MET A 1 45.86 20.85 12.54
N PHE A 2 44.93 21.44 13.25
CA PHE A 2 43.61 21.87 12.71
C PHE A 2 43.70 22.85 11.53
N GLY A 3 44.58 23.93 11.64
CA GLY A 3 44.79 24.87 10.55
C GLY A 3 45.41 24.24 9.28
N PHE A 4 46.25 23.21 9.43
CA PHE A 4 46.79 22.45 8.29
C PHE A 4 45.68 21.66 7.59
N VAL A 5 44.75 21.04 8.34
CA VAL A 5 43.63 20.32 7.77
C VAL A 5 42.69 21.24 6.97
N ILE A 6 42.39 22.44 7.51
CA ILE A 6 41.56 23.42 6.81
C ILE A 6 42.22 23.91 5.51
N ASN A 7 43.52 24.20 5.52
CA ASN A 7 44.24 24.59 4.33
C ASN A 7 44.30 23.46 3.28
N LYS A 8 44.46 22.22 3.72
CA LYS A 8 44.41 21.02 2.88
C LYS A 8 43.03 20.84 2.25
N LEU A 9 41.94 21.05 3.01
CA LEU A 9 40.56 21.03 2.48
C LEU A 9 40.34 22.10 1.41
N LYS A 10 40.83 23.32 1.64
CA LYS A 10 40.74 24.44 0.68
C LYS A 10 41.54 24.21 -0.61
N ASN A 11 42.68 23.56 -0.55
CA ASN A 11 43.52 23.30 -1.73
C ASN A 11 42.91 22.30 -2.71
N ARG A 12 42.04 21.40 -2.23
CA ARG A 12 41.36 20.37 -3.05
C ARG A 12 39.85 20.49 -2.99
N LYS A 13 39.34 21.73 -3.20
CA LYS A 13 37.93 22.10 -3.00
C LYS A 13 36.94 21.15 -3.69
N TRP A 14 37.15 20.85 -4.96
CA TRP A 14 36.21 20.06 -5.76
C TRP A 14 36.07 18.61 -5.28
N LEU A 15 37.17 17.95 -4.93
CA LEU A 15 37.14 16.58 -4.42
C LEU A 15 36.44 16.49 -3.06
N ASN A 16 36.80 17.44 -2.17
CA ASN A 16 36.20 17.46 -0.84
C ASN A 16 34.73 17.83 -0.90
N LEU A 17 34.32 18.72 -1.86
CA LEU A 17 32.92 19.04 -2.09
C LEU A 17 32.13 17.80 -2.56
N CYS A 18 32.69 17.01 -3.46
CA CYS A 18 32.03 15.80 -3.93
C CYS A 18 31.98 14.70 -2.87
N LEU A 19 33.02 14.60 -2.03
CA LEU A 19 32.99 13.70 -0.87
C LEU A 19 31.93 14.16 0.13
N LEU A 20 31.86 15.46 0.42
CA LEU A 20 30.83 16.07 1.27
C LEU A 20 29.42 15.79 0.73
N MET A 21 29.22 15.97 -0.58
CA MET A 21 27.95 15.67 -1.21
C MET A 21 27.56 14.19 -1.07
N GLY A 22 28.49 13.26 -1.30
CA GLY A 22 28.23 11.83 -1.10
C GLY A 22 27.90 11.48 0.35
N VAL A 23 28.62 12.07 1.30
CA VAL A 23 28.36 11.91 2.74
C VAL A 23 26.99 12.50 3.12
N ALA A 24 26.69 13.71 2.61
CA ALA A 24 25.40 14.37 2.87
C ALA A 24 24.21 13.56 2.30
N LEU A 25 24.33 13.02 1.09
CA LEU A 25 23.30 12.16 0.49
C LEU A 25 23.12 10.85 1.24
N PHE A 26 24.20 10.23 1.71
CA PHE A 26 24.13 9.03 2.54
C PHE A 26 23.41 9.29 3.86
N ILE A 27 23.79 10.37 4.54
CA ILE A 27 23.14 10.79 5.79
C ILE A 27 21.69 11.18 5.52
N ALA A 28 21.40 11.88 4.42
CA ALA A 28 20.04 12.27 4.05
C ALA A 28 19.11 11.07 3.86
N LEU A 29 19.56 10.03 3.16
CA LEU A 29 18.78 8.80 2.99
C LEU A 29 18.55 8.09 4.33
N PHE A 30 19.59 7.98 5.17
CA PHE A 30 19.52 7.35 6.48
C PHE A 30 18.60 8.10 7.46
N VAL A 31 18.57 9.43 7.36
CA VAL A 31 17.75 10.33 8.18
C VAL A 31 16.29 10.38 7.69
N CYS A 32 16.06 10.18 6.38
CA CYS A 32 14.73 10.10 5.79
C CYS A 32 13.90 8.95 6.40
N HIS A 33 14.55 7.82 6.72
CA HIS A 33 13.93 6.59 7.21
C HIS A 33 12.99 6.80 8.43
N PRO A 34 13.45 7.30 9.61
CA PRO A 34 12.58 7.43 10.77
C PRO A 34 11.45 8.45 10.59
N MET A 35 11.67 9.48 9.80
CA MET A 35 10.62 10.45 9.48
C MET A 35 9.55 9.83 8.59
N PHE A 36 9.98 9.04 7.61
CA PHE A 36 9.07 8.35 6.70
C PHE A 36 8.27 7.26 7.41
N GLU A 37 8.94 6.44 8.25
CA GLU A 37 8.31 5.39 9.08
C GLU A 37 7.18 5.97 9.95
N LYS A 38 7.43 7.10 10.63
CA LYS A 38 6.42 7.74 11.49
C LYS A 38 5.30 8.43 10.71
N GLY A 39 5.66 9.16 9.66
CA GLY A 39 4.67 9.85 8.82
C GLY A 39 3.70 8.88 8.17
N ALA A 40 4.21 7.80 7.59
CA ALA A 40 3.44 6.72 6.99
C ALA A 40 2.63 5.95 8.05
N GLY A 41 3.23 5.68 9.20
CA GLY A 41 2.54 5.04 10.32
C GLY A 41 1.32 5.83 10.79
N ASN A 42 1.43 7.15 10.92
CA ASN A 42 0.29 7.99 11.28
C ASN A 42 -0.81 7.98 10.20
N GLN A 43 -0.45 7.96 8.91
CA GLN A 43 -1.44 7.85 7.83
C GLN A 43 -2.16 6.49 7.85
N ILE A 44 -1.44 5.41 8.16
CA ILE A 44 -2.03 4.07 8.26
C ILE A 44 -2.98 4.02 9.45
N LEU A 45 -2.58 4.57 10.58
CA LEU A 45 -3.40 4.58 11.77
C LEU A 45 -4.71 5.37 11.55
N ASP A 46 -4.60 6.56 10.96
CA ASP A 46 -5.75 7.39 10.60
C ASP A 46 -6.68 6.66 9.61
N ARG A 47 -6.10 5.99 8.62
CA ARG A 47 -6.87 5.19 7.67
C ARG A 47 -7.55 3.99 8.33
N LEU A 48 -6.86 3.24 9.18
CA LEU A 48 -7.45 2.08 9.87
C LEU A 48 -8.64 2.49 10.72
N PHE A 49 -8.57 3.63 11.40
CA PHE A 49 -9.72 4.17 12.14
C PHE A 49 -10.84 4.61 11.20
N THR A 50 -10.52 5.24 10.07
CA THR A 50 -11.52 5.66 9.08
C THR A 50 -12.17 4.45 8.39
N ASP A 51 -11.37 3.46 7.99
CA ASP A 51 -11.86 2.22 7.36
C ASP A 51 -12.77 1.44 8.34
N HIS A 52 -12.45 1.42 9.63
CA HIS A 52 -13.30 0.82 10.66
C HIS A 52 -14.66 1.53 10.72
N ALA A 53 -14.66 2.88 10.73
CA ALA A 53 -15.89 3.66 10.74
C ALA A 53 -16.78 3.39 9.52
N THR A 54 -16.17 3.27 8.33
CA THR A 54 -16.94 3.10 7.08
C THR A 54 -17.39 1.67 6.82
N GLN A 55 -16.61 0.67 7.22
CA GLN A 55 -16.91 -0.76 6.95
C GLN A 55 -17.85 -1.37 7.99
N GLN A 56 -17.69 -0.98 9.25
CA GLN A 56 -18.51 -1.53 10.35
C GLN A 56 -19.64 -0.61 10.76
N ASN A 57 -19.71 0.60 10.18
CA ASN A 57 -20.67 1.63 10.55
C ASN A 57 -20.69 1.92 12.07
N GLU A 58 -19.52 1.80 12.71
CA GLU A 58 -19.29 2.04 14.13
C GLU A 58 -18.25 3.15 14.33
N PHE A 59 -18.37 3.89 15.44
CA PHE A 59 -17.36 4.90 15.77
C PHE A 59 -16.00 4.25 16.04
N PRO A 60 -14.90 4.69 15.42
CA PRO A 60 -13.63 3.93 15.37
C PRO A 60 -12.90 3.84 16.72
N ALA A 61 -13.19 4.71 17.67
CA ALA A 61 -12.60 4.67 19.01
C ALA A 61 -13.72 4.58 20.07
N GLN A 62 -14.50 3.55 19.96
CA GLN A 62 -15.62 3.29 20.85
C GLN A 62 -15.20 2.29 21.93
N MET A 63 -15.53 2.62 23.16
CA MET A 63 -15.50 1.71 24.31
C MET A 63 -16.94 1.46 24.76
N SER A 64 -17.33 0.21 24.93
CA SER A 64 -18.68 -0.16 25.30
C SER A 64 -18.72 -1.00 26.57
N ARG A 65 -19.77 -0.78 27.34
CA ARG A 65 -20.07 -1.56 28.53
C ARG A 65 -21.57 -1.85 28.55
N GLU A 66 -21.90 -3.11 28.60
CA GLU A 66 -23.27 -3.56 28.72
C GLU A 66 -23.45 -4.44 29.98
N GLY A 67 -24.59 -4.39 30.58
CA GLY A 67 -24.88 -5.20 31.77
C GLY A 67 -26.22 -4.90 32.38
N THR A 68 -26.43 -5.46 33.55
CA THR A 68 -27.69 -5.29 34.29
C THR A 68 -27.42 -4.88 35.74
N TYR A 69 -28.29 -4.08 36.29
CA TYR A 69 -28.36 -3.72 37.71
C TYR A 69 -29.74 -4.11 38.25
N ALA A 70 -29.82 -4.58 39.51
CA ALA A 70 -31.10 -4.77 40.14
C ALA A 70 -31.82 -3.45 40.33
N VAL A 71 -33.09 -3.34 39.95
CA VAL A 71 -33.88 -2.11 40.11
C VAL A 71 -33.94 -1.69 41.59
N ALA A 72 -34.03 -2.64 42.52
CA ALA A 72 -34.06 -2.39 43.94
C ALA A 72 -32.85 -1.65 44.51
N ASP A 73 -31.70 -1.66 43.83
CA ASP A 73 -30.47 -1.01 44.28
C ASP A 73 -30.42 0.49 43.95
N TYR A 74 -31.35 0.97 43.14
CA TYR A 74 -31.36 2.35 42.62
C TYR A 74 -32.71 3.05 42.83
N PRO A 75 -32.71 4.23 43.44
CA PRO A 75 -33.96 4.96 43.72
C PRO A 75 -34.62 5.57 42.47
N ASP A 76 -33.82 5.91 41.46
CA ASP A 76 -34.25 6.54 40.21
C ASP A 76 -33.26 6.27 39.06
N SER A 77 -33.65 6.61 37.84
CA SER A 77 -32.85 6.47 36.64
C SER A 77 -31.54 7.31 36.67
N GLN A 78 -31.61 8.50 37.34
CA GLN A 78 -30.42 9.36 37.44
C GLN A 78 -29.31 8.74 38.25
N SER A 79 -29.63 7.99 39.30
CA SER A 79 -28.62 7.31 40.11
C SER A 79 -27.86 6.22 39.33
N VAL A 80 -28.57 5.57 38.38
CA VAL A 80 -27.94 4.63 37.42
C VAL A 80 -26.99 5.38 36.47
N LEU A 81 -27.48 6.47 35.86
CA LEU A 81 -26.69 7.29 34.94
C LEU A 81 -25.47 7.93 35.61
N ASP A 82 -25.62 8.41 36.87
CA ASP A 82 -24.49 8.98 37.64
C ASP A 82 -23.40 7.94 37.88
N LYS A 83 -23.77 6.70 38.10
CA LYS A 83 -22.83 5.59 38.25
C LYS A 83 -22.11 5.29 36.92
N LEU A 84 -22.82 5.25 35.79
CA LEU A 84 -22.23 5.06 34.46
C LEU A 84 -21.26 6.21 34.14
N SER A 85 -21.69 7.44 34.30
CA SER A 85 -20.85 8.65 34.11
C SER A 85 -19.61 8.68 35.02
N GLY A 86 -19.71 8.08 36.23
CA GLY A 86 -18.58 7.89 37.11
C GLY A 86 -17.50 6.93 36.55
N TYR A 87 -17.90 5.91 35.83
CA TYR A 87 -16.99 5.02 35.11
C TYR A 87 -16.36 5.71 33.91
N GLU A 88 -17.16 6.40 33.07
CA GLU A 88 -16.64 7.16 31.94
C GLU A 88 -15.55 8.13 32.38
N LYS A 89 -15.77 8.85 33.49
CA LYS A 89 -14.79 9.80 34.02
C LYS A 89 -13.49 9.10 34.44
N LYS A 90 -13.57 7.96 35.09
CA LYS A 90 -12.37 7.18 35.45
C LYS A 90 -11.59 6.74 34.20
N TRP A 91 -12.27 6.32 33.15
CA TRP A 91 -11.64 5.89 31.91
C TRP A 91 -10.93 7.05 31.22
N THR A 92 -11.60 8.17 31.04
CA THR A 92 -11.01 9.36 30.40
C THR A 92 -9.80 9.91 31.16
N GLU A 93 -9.85 9.92 32.49
CA GLU A 93 -8.74 10.36 33.35
C GLU A 93 -7.54 9.40 33.28
N TYR A 94 -7.80 8.10 33.17
CA TYR A 94 -6.72 7.10 33.14
C TYR A 94 -6.05 7.00 31.76
N VAL A 95 -6.83 7.03 30.70
CA VAL A 95 -6.33 6.87 29.32
C VAL A 95 -5.77 8.18 28.77
N ASP A 96 -6.09 9.35 29.39
CA ASP A 96 -5.65 10.68 28.95
C ASP A 96 -6.01 10.99 27.48
N ILE A 97 -7.18 10.50 27.05
CA ILE A 97 -7.78 10.82 25.75
C ILE A 97 -9.06 11.63 26.01
N ASN A 98 -9.29 12.68 25.22
CA ASN A 98 -10.49 13.47 25.34
C ASN A 98 -11.73 12.69 24.89
N LYS A 99 -12.80 12.81 25.67
CA LYS A 99 -14.12 12.34 25.29
C LYS A 99 -14.67 13.22 24.17
N VAL A 100 -15.17 12.60 23.11
CA VAL A 100 -15.91 13.27 22.03
C VAL A 100 -17.38 13.29 22.35
N SER A 101 -17.96 12.13 22.67
CA SER A 101 -19.37 11.95 22.99
C SER A 101 -19.58 10.73 23.88
N SER A 102 -20.76 10.54 24.42
CA SER A 102 -21.21 9.27 25.00
C SER A 102 -22.69 9.07 24.80
N GLN A 103 -23.10 7.81 24.66
CA GLN A 103 -24.49 7.40 24.57
C GLN A 103 -24.76 6.41 25.70
N GLN A 104 -25.73 6.75 26.57
CA GLN A 104 -26.14 5.92 27.69
C GLN A 104 -27.60 5.54 27.53
N LEU A 105 -27.88 4.27 27.29
CA LEU A 105 -29.23 3.73 27.18
C LEU A 105 -29.50 2.86 28.40
N ILE A 106 -30.60 3.12 29.08
CA ILE A 106 -31.10 2.25 30.14
C ILE A 106 -32.49 1.73 29.74
N THR A 107 -32.71 0.42 29.92
CA THR A 107 -33.96 -0.24 29.53
C THR A 107 -34.49 -1.14 30.65
N LEU A 108 -35.80 -1.19 30.75
CA LEU A 108 -36.50 -2.16 31.56
C LEU A 108 -37.03 -3.28 30.67
N SER A 109 -37.16 -4.47 31.23
CA SER A 109 -37.84 -5.58 30.55
C SER A 109 -39.24 -5.16 30.19
N GLY A 110 -39.51 -4.97 28.91
CA GLY A 110 -40.83 -4.56 28.47
C GLY A 110 -41.85 -5.70 28.57
N GLY A 111 -42.70 -5.78 27.60
CA GLY A 111 -43.74 -6.80 27.55
C GLY A 111 -44.19 -7.09 26.14
N ARG A 112 -45.03 -8.10 26.00
CA ARG A 112 -45.70 -8.39 24.75
C ARG A 112 -46.67 -7.22 24.46
N ALA A 113 -46.58 -6.69 23.28
CA ALA A 113 -47.36 -5.51 22.87
C ALA A 113 -48.55 -5.92 21.99
N ASP A 114 -49.67 -5.25 22.23
CA ASP A 114 -50.81 -5.26 21.35
C ASP A 114 -51.16 -3.82 20.99
N THR A 115 -51.84 -3.59 19.87
CA THR A 115 -52.28 -2.26 19.46
C THR A 115 -53.82 -2.17 19.45
N GLU A 116 -54.35 -0.96 19.36
CA GLU A 116 -55.77 -0.69 19.27
C GLU A 116 -56.43 -1.37 18.04
N PHE A 117 -55.66 -1.70 17.00
CA PHE A 117 -56.15 -2.25 15.73
C PHE A 117 -55.84 -3.75 15.53
N GLY A 118 -55.21 -4.40 16.48
CA GLY A 118 -54.91 -5.84 16.44
C GLY A 118 -53.59 -6.22 17.07
N GLY A 119 -53.43 -7.52 17.39
CA GLY A 119 -52.26 -8.02 18.08
C GLY A 119 -50.98 -7.86 17.25
N LEU A 120 -50.06 -7.05 17.74
CA LEU A 120 -48.72 -6.91 17.20
C LEU A 120 -47.88 -8.17 17.47
N ASN A 121 -48.26 -8.89 18.53
CA ASN A 121 -47.58 -10.10 18.97
C ASN A 121 -46.06 -9.98 19.08
N HIS A 122 -45.58 -8.78 19.36
CA HIS A 122 -44.17 -8.45 19.45
C HIS A 122 -43.78 -8.00 20.86
N TYR A 123 -42.51 -8.13 21.21
CA TYR A 123 -41.99 -7.82 22.53
C TYR A 123 -41.23 -6.48 22.48
N PHE A 124 -41.71 -5.45 23.16
CA PHE A 124 -41.03 -4.17 23.27
C PHE A 124 -40.40 -3.99 24.64
N THR A 125 -39.22 -3.34 24.68
CA THR A 125 -38.57 -2.88 25.92
C THR A 125 -38.89 -1.39 26.17
N ILE A 126 -38.92 -0.98 27.43
CA ILE A 126 -39.13 0.43 27.80
C ILE A 126 -37.75 1.04 28.01
N GLY A 127 -37.39 2.06 27.24
CA GLY A 127 -36.06 2.67 27.26
C GLY A 127 -36.06 4.14 27.63
N TYR A 128 -35.04 4.57 28.33
CA TYR A 128 -34.69 5.99 28.52
C TYR A 128 -33.35 6.29 27.92
N LEU A 129 -33.32 7.20 26.97
CA LEU A 129 -32.13 7.64 26.26
C LEU A 129 -31.88 9.14 26.52
N PRO A 130 -30.95 9.52 27.40
CA PRO A 130 -30.56 10.91 27.60
C PRO A 130 -30.05 11.51 26.29
N GLY A 131 -30.54 12.73 25.96
CA GLY A 131 -30.13 13.41 24.72
C GLY A 131 -31.00 13.08 23.49
N LEU A 132 -31.97 12.17 23.55
CA LEU A 132 -32.85 11.87 22.41
C LEU A 132 -33.42 13.13 21.74
N SER A 133 -33.91 14.09 22.52
CA SER A 133 -34.46 15.36 22.03
C SER A 133 -33.41 16.28 21.41
N GLU A 134 -32.14 16.12 21.75
CA GLU A 134 -31.03 16.92 21.21
C GLU A 134 -30.55 16.38 19.87
N TYR A 135 -30.41 15.06 19.76
CA TYR A 135 -29.78 14.40 18.61
C TYR A 135 -30.80 13.80 17.62
N ALA A 136 -32.11 13.75 17.97
CA ALA A 136 -33.16 13.29 17.07
C ALA A 136 -34.09 14.40 16.63
N ASP A 137 -34.59 14.32 15.39
CA ASP A 137 -35.68 15.15 14.86
C ASP A 137 -37.01 14.43 15.01
N VAL A 138 -38.05 15.15 15.33
CA VAL A 138 -39.42 14.64 15.37
C VAL A 138 -40.00 14.70 13.96
N VAL A 139 -40.27 13.54 13.38
CA VAL A 139 -40.87 13.41 12.03
C VAL A 139 -42.38 13.62 12.06
N LYS A 140 -43.01 13.04 13.07
CA LYS A 140 -44.44 13.20 13.32
C LYS A 140 -44.69 13.35 14.82
N SER A 141 -45.65 14.21 15.19
CA SER A 141 -46.00 14.38 16.59
C SER A 141 -47.52 14.55 16.69
N GLN A 142 -48.10 13.92 17.70
CA GLN A 142 -49.50 14.12 18.10
C GLN A 142 -49.56 14.23 19.62
N THR A 143 -50.04 15.32 20.12
CA THR A 143 -50.27 15.53 21.57
C THR A 143 -51.67 15.08 21.93
N ASP A 144 -51.78 14.05 22.73
CA ASP A 144 -52.99 13.65 23.39
C ASP A 144 -52.78 13.63 24.92
N THR A 145 -53.79 13.91 25.70
CA THR A 145 -53.71 13.91 27.16
C THR A 145 -53.74 12.47 27.72
N ALA A 146 -52.79 11.66 27.31
CA ALA A 146 -52.64 10.29 27.78
C ALA A 146 -51.81 10.20 29.05
N THR A 147 -51.97 9.13 29.81
CA THR A 147 -51.26 8.92 31.07
C THR A 147 -49.79 8.68 30.87
N PHE A 148 -49.39 7.95 29.79
CA PHE A 148 -47.99 7.69 29.44
C PHE A 148 -47.75 7.95 27.96
N GLU A 149 -46.80 8.80 27.66
CA GLU A 149 -46.34 9.12 26.31
C GLU A 149 -45.05 8.40 25.99
N CYS A 150 -44.92 7.88 24.75
CA CYS A 150 -43.70 7.30 24.26
C CYS A 150 -43.31 7.84 22.88
N SER A 151 -42.01 7.71 22.55
CA SER A 151 -41.47 7.97 21.24
C SER A 151 -40.95 6.67 20.63
N ILE A 152 -41.08 6.51 19.32
CA ILE A 152 -40.59 5.36 18.57
C ILE A 152 -39.71 5.84 17.38
N SER A 153 -38.87 4.96 16.86
CA SER A 153 -38.12 5.29 15.66
C SER A 153 -38.98 5.24 14.40
N GLU A 154 -38.62 6.00 13.37
CA GLU A 154 -39.29 5.96 12.06
C GLU A 154 -39.26 4.53 11.48
N LYS A 155 -38.17 3.79 11.66
CA LYS A 155 -38.07 2.38 11.23
C LYS A 155 -39.01 1.45 11.98
N THR A 156 -39.18 1.66 13.30
CA THR A 156 -40.15 0.92 14.11
C THR A 156 -41.58 1.21 13.61
N MET A 157 -41.89 2.49 13.32
CA MET A 157 -43.16 2.89 12.75
C MET A 157 -43.42 2.17 11.42
N ASP A 158 -42.43 2.19 10.47
CA ASP A 158 -42.61 1.59 9.15
C ASP A 158 -42.70 0.06 9.23
N HIS A 159 -41.85 -0.57 10.11
CA HIS A 159 -41.82 -2.01 10.26
C HIS A 159 -43.07 -2.63 10.83
N TYR A 160 -43.66 -1.98 11.83
CA TYR A 160 -44.88 -2.47 12.49
C TYR A 160 -46.16 -1.78 12.03
N GLY A 161 -46.07 -0.82 11.10
CA GLY A 161 -47.20 -0.06 10.58
C GLY A 161 -47.87 0.83 11.63
N LEU A 162 -47.12 1.30 12.63
CA LEU A 162 -47.63 2.14 13.73
C LEU A 162 -47.77 3.59 13.27
N VAL A 163 -48.66 4.34 13.92
CA VAL A 163 -48.86 5.76 13.61
C VAL A 163 -48.84 6.63 14.87
N ALA A 164 -48.47 7.91 14.70
CA ALA A 164 -48.50 8.85 15.81
C ALA A 164 -49.98 9.01 16.34
N GLY A 165 -50.14 8.94 17.65
CA GLY A 165 -51.43 8.95 18.33
C GLY A 165 -52.01 7.57 18.61
N GLU A 166 -51.45 6.50 18.05
CA GLU A 166 -51.89 5.15 18.33
C GLU A 166 -51.45 4.71 19.73
N LYS A 167 -52.25 3.80 20.34
CA LYS A 167 -51.95 3.26 21.65
C LYS A 167 -51.28 1.87 21.53
N ILE A 168 -50.20 1.69 22.28
CA ILE A 168 -49.53 0.43 22.49
C ILE A 168 -49.84 -0.08 23.89
N TYR A 169 -50.39 -1.28 23.99
CA TYR A 169 -50.72 -1.95 25.26
C TYR A 169 -49.63 -2.95 25.59
N LEU A 170 -48.81 -2.67 26.62
CA LEU A 170 -47.78 -3.60 27.11
C LEU A 170 -48.29 -4.46 28.25
N HIS A 171 -48.13 -5.74 28.13
CA HIS A 171 -48.43 -6.72 29.20
C HIS A 171 -47.22 -6.91 30.10
N VAL A 172 -47.17 -6.13 31.17
CA VAL A 172 -46.05 -6.09 32.13
C VAL A 172 -46.28 -7.09 33.27
N PRO A 173 -45.24 -7.80 33.73
CA PRO A 173 -45.35 -8.63 34.92
C PRO A 173 -45.64 -7.75 36.15
N ASP A 174 -46.65 -8.11 36.90
CA ASP A 174 -46.97 -7.52 38.20
C ASP A 174 -47.02 -8.71 39.22
N GLY A 175 -46.47 -8.58 40.39
CA GLY A 175 -46.39 -9.63 41.40
C GLY A 175 -47.70 -10.36 41.73
N SER A 176 -48.84 -9.85 41.25
CA SER A 176 -50.18 -10.46 41.35
C SER A 176 -50.69 -11.02 40.01
N GLY A 177 -49.96 -10.92 38.89
CA GLY A 177 -50.38 -11.31 37.55
C GLY A 177 -49.78 -10.43 36.46
N LYS A 178 -50.41 -10.36 35.30
CA LYS A 178 -50.05 -9.43 34.20
C LYS A 178 -50.88 -8.18 34.27
N LYS A 179 -50.23 -7.02 34.33
CA LYS A 179 -50.89 -5.73 34.26
C LYS A 179 -50.70 -5.15 32.84
N GLU A 180 -51.79 -4.68 32.29
CA GLU A 180 -51.75 -3.96 31.00
C GLU A 180 -51.51 -2.47 31.24
N ILE A 181 -50.45 -1.95 30.60
CA ILE A 181 -50.09 -0.53 30.63
C ILE A 181 -50.19 0.01 29.22
N SER A 182 -50.92 1.13 29.03
CA SER A 182 -51.07 1.76 27.74
C SER A 182 -50.11 2.95 27.56
N PHE A 183 -49.38 2.92 26.45
CA PHE A 183 -48.56 4.04 26.01
C PHE A 183 -49.15 4.65 24.74
N VAL A 184 -49.13 5.96 24.61
CA VAL A 184 -49.52 6.67 23.38
C VAL A 184 -48.25 7.07 22.64
N ILE A 185 -48.17 6.74 21.36
CA ILE A 185 -47.07 7.18 20.48
C ILE A 185 -47.23 8.68 20.26
N SER A 186 -46.55 9.48 21.10
CA SER A 186 -46.61 10.94 20.99
C SER A 186 -45.66 11.47 19.91
N GLN A 187 -44.56 10.79 19.68
CA GLN A 187 -43.52 11.26 18.75
C GLN A 187 -42.93 10.08 17.94
N ILE A 188 -42.66 10.36 16.67
CA ILE A 188 -41.86 9.49 15.79
C ILE A 188 -40.55 10.23 15.49
N CYS A 189 -39.45 9.60 15.81
CA CYS A 189 -38.13 10.21 15.81
C CYS A 189 -37.23 9.59 14.76
N ARG A 190 -36.35 10.43 14.19
CA ARG A 190 -35.25 10.03 13.29
C ARG A 190 -33.99 10.77 13.71
N GLU A 191 -32.80 10.18 13.44
CA GLU A 191 -31.51 10.82 13.67
C GLU A 191 -31.40 12.14 12.89
N LYS A 192 -30.95 13.24 13.52
CA LYS A 192 -30.64 14.52 12.84
C LYS A 192 -29.47 14.34 11.85
N ASP A 193 -28.45 13.70 12.32
CA ASP A 193 -27.28 13.31 11.51
C ASP A 193 -26.84 11.93 11.98
N ILE A 194 -26.98 10.92 11.12
CA ILE A 194 -26.60 9.54 11.41
C ILE A 194 -25.10 9.38 11.66
N ASN A 195 -24.28 10.31 11.14
CA ASN A 195 -22.83 10.32 11.32
C ASN A 195 -22.39 11.10 12.58
N ASP A 196 -23.31 11.62 13.38
CA ASP A 196 -22.96 12.29 14.63
C ASP A 196 -22.30 11.27 15.59
N PRO A 197 -21.13 11.59 16.18
CA PRO A 197 -20.46 10.71 17.12
C PRO A 197 -21.29 10.28 18.34
N TYR A 198 -22.41 10.91 18.59
CA TYR A 198 -23.34 10.48 19.64
C TYR A 198 -23.95 9.11 19.37
N TRP A 199 -24.19 8.77 18.10
CA TRP A 199 -24.87 7.54 17.73
C TRP A 199 -23.91 6.35 17.70
N ALA A 200 -23.70 5.70 18.84
CA ALA A 200 -23.05 4.39 18.91
C ALA A 200 -23.99 3.27 18.43
N LYS A 201 -25.26 3.36 18.86
CA LYS A 201 -26.38 2.58 18.28
C LYS A 201 -27.37 3.58 17.71
N THR A 202 -27.79 3.38 16.48
CA THR A 202 -28.80 4.23 15.83
C THR A 202 -30.19 3.91 16.34
N LEU A 203 -31.13 4.81 16.15
CA LEU A 203 -32.53 4.54 16.47
C LEU A 203 -33.08 3.34 15.68
N SER A 204 -32.51 3.10 14.51
CA SER A 204 -32.84 1.94 13.68
C SER A 204 -32.37 0.62 14.30
N ASP A 205 -31.26 0.61 15.06
CA ASP A 205 -30.74 -0.58 15.75
C ASP A 205 -31.50 -0.85 17.06
N MET A 206 -32.24 0.14 17.52
CA MET A 206 -33.08 0.09 18.73
C MET A 206 -34.58 -0.08 18.40
N GLY A 207 -34.90 -0.83 17.34
CA GLY A 207 -36.25 -0.98 16.81
C GLY A 207 -37.29 -1.59 17.79
N ASP A 208 -36.80 -2.32 18.80
CA ASP A 208 -37.63 -2.95 19.81
C ASP A 208 -37.80 -2.10 21.09
N VAL A 209 -37.32 -0.85 21.06
CA VAL A 209 -37.33 0.04 22.22
C VAL A 209 -38.39 1.13 22.02
N ILE A 210 -39.31 1.25 22.98
CA ILE A 210 -40.17 2.46 23.13
C ILE A 210 -39.47 3.43 24.09
N PHE A 211 -39.18 4.62 23.61
CA PHE A 211 -38.50 5.64 24.40
C PHE A 211 -39.47 6.45 25.20
N VAL A 212 -39.25 6.60 26.50
CA VAL A 212 -40.10 7.37 27.41
C VAL A 212 -39.32 8.51 28.06
N SER A 213 -40.03 9.48 28.58
CA SER A 213 -39.44 10.56 29.38
C SER A 213 -38.88 9.98 30.68
N ARG A 214 -37.97 10.73 31.30
CA ARG A 214 -37.34 10.36 32.58
C ARG A 214 -38.42 10.07 33.66
N ASP A 215 -39.38 10.98 33.80
CA ASP A 215 -40.41 10.85 34.86
C ASP A 215 -41.24 9.59 34.66
N VAL A 216 -41.56 9.24 33.40
CA VAL A 216 -42.31 8.03 33.06
C VAL A 216 -41.41 6.80 33.32
N PHE A 217 -40.13 6.86 33.00
CA PHE A 217 -39.21 5.76 33.27
C PHE A 217 -39.06 5.48 34.77
N ASP A 218 -38.90 6.53 35.59
CA ASP A 218 -38.82 6.42 37.06
C ASP A 218 -40.12 5.85 37.65
N GLU A 219 -41.28 6.18 37.07
CA GLU A 219 -42.56 5.58 37.47
C GLU A 219 -42.61 4.08 37.08
N MET A 220 -42.13 3.73 35.89
CA MET A 220 -42.06 2.33 35.46
C MET A 220 -41.14 1.50 36.34
N MET A 221 -39.98 2.02 36.82
CA MET A 221 -39.11 1.30 37.75
C MET A 221 -39.86 0.79 39.00
N GLN A 222 -40.93 1.43 39.43
CA GLN A 222 -41.69 0.97 40.58
C GLN A 222 -42.47 -0.32 40.25
N TYR A 223 -42.93 -0.52 39.02
CA TYR A 223 -43.58 -1.73 38.57
C TYR A 223 -42.61 -2.91 38.40
N TYR A 224 -41.33 -2.60 38.07
CA TYR A 224 -40.28 -3.60 37.88
C TYR A 224 -39.34 -3.74 39.07
N SER A 225 -39.76 -3.48 40.27
CA SER A 225 -38.94 -3.44 41.48
C SER A 225 -38.16 -4.76 41.79
N GLU A 226 -38.63 -5.88 41.28
CA GLU A 226 -37.98 -7.20 41.43
C GLU A 226 -37.12 -7.60 40.24
N ASP A 227 -37.11 -6.77 39.18
CA ASP A 227 -36.40 -7.02 37.93
C ASP A 227 -35.05 -6.29 37.84
N ASN A 228 -34.41 -6.41 36.68
CA ASN A 228 -33.14 -5.73 36.38
C ASN A 228 -33.36 -4.60 35.39
N ILE A 229 -32.57 -3.53 35.58
CA ILE A 229 -32.34 -2.49 34.55
C ILE A 229 -31.17 -2.98 33.72
N SER A 230 -31.37 -3.11 32.40
CA SER A 230 -30.28 -3.30 31.45
C SER A 230 -29.71 -1.95 31.07
N TYR A 231 -28.41 -1.87 30.96
CA TYR A 231 -27.73 -0.65 30.49
C TYR A 231 -26.76 -0.95 29.36
N SER A 232 -26.69 -0.02 28.44
CA SER A 232 -25.67 0.05 27.40
C SER A 232 -25.01 1.43 27.51
N ASP A 233 -23.72 1.45 27.77
CA ASP A 233 -22.91 2.66 27.98
C ASP A 233 -21.80 2.66 26.93
N PHE A 234 -21.80 3.64 26.05
CA PHE A 234 -20.86 3.81 24.96
C PHE A 234 -20.10 5.10 25.14
N LEU A 235 -18.79 5.01 25.13
CA LEU A 235 -17.89 6.14 25.24
C LEU A 235 -17.07 6.29 23.95
N MET A 236 -17.21 7.41 23.26
CA MET A 236 -16.47 7.77 22.06
C MET A 236 -15.29 8.65 22.42
N LEU A 237 -14.09 8.17 22.11
CA LEU A 237 -12.82 8.86 22.37
C LEU A 237 -12.27 9.52 21.11
N ASP A 238 -11.52 10.60 21.27
CA ASP A 238 -10.88 11.31 20.16
C ASP A 238 -9.66 10.51 19.63
N TYR A 239 -9.92 9.58 18.71
CA TYR A 239 -8.89 8.75 18.09
C TYR A 239 -7.79 9.55 17.37
N ARG A 240 -8.03 10.83 17.02
CA ARG A 240 -7.04 11.71 16.38
C ARG A 240 -5.88 12.07 17.31
N GLN A 241 -6.02 11.83 18.60
CA GLN A 241 -4.94 11.97 19.57
C GLN A 241 -4.00 10.77 19.60
N ILE A 242 -4.44 9.62 19.05
CA ILE A 242 -3.64 8.41 18.95
C ILE A 242 -2.72 8.54 17.72
N ASN A 243 -1.43 8.35 17.94
CA ASN A 243 -0.40 8.43 16.91
C ASN A 243 0.66 7.35 17.13
N THR A 244 1.61 7.23 16.21
CA THR A 244 2.67 6.21 16.26
C THR A 244 3.57 6.27 17.49
N GLU A 245 3.59 7.38 18.23
CA GLU A 245 4.44 7.54 19.43
C GLU A 245 3.76 7.03 20.69
N ASN A 246 2.44 7.16 20.77
CA ASN A 246 1.64 6.80 21.93
C ASN A 246 0.77 5.54 21.73
N ALA A 247 0.65 5.03 20.52
CA ALA A 247 -0.18 3.85 20.20
C ALA A 247 0.10 2.64 21.12
N SER A 248 1.39 2.34 21.39
CA SER A 248 1.76 1.24 22.28
C SER A 248 1.39 1.47 23.75
N LEU A 249 1.30 2.74 24.18
CA LEU A 249 0.86 3.12 25.51
C LEU A 249 -0.64 2.86 25.64
N TYR A 250 -1.42 3.28 24.64
CA TYR A 250 -2.87 3.08 24.62
C TYR A 250 -3.25 1.62 24.50
N ASP A 251 -2.54 0.83 23.71
CA ASP A 251 -2.73 -0.63 23.66
C ASP A 251 -2.57 -1.27 25.05
N GLY A 252 -1.52 -0.88 25.78
CA GLY A 252 -1.30 -1.33 27.16
C GLY A 252 -2.39 -0.87 28.15
N TYR A 253 -2.94 0.31 27.97
CA TYR A 253 -4.07 0.78 28.79
C TYR A 253 -5.33 -0.04 28.49
N MET A 254 -5.67 -0.28 27.23
CA MET A 254 -6.84 -1.07 26.85
C MET A 254 -6.76 -2.50 27.37
N GLU A 255 -5.57 -3.12 27.36
CA GLU A 255 -5.38 -4.45 27.92
C GLU A 255 -5.67 -4.49 29.42
N GLN A 256 -5.20 -3.52 30.19
CA GLN A 256 -5.45 -3.43 31.63
C GLN A 256 -6.93 -3.17 31.95
N PHE A 257 -7.63 -2.38 31.14
CA PHE A 257 -9.06 -2.11 31.33
C PHE A 257 -9.93 -3.33 31.04
N LYS A 258 -9.63 -4.10 30.01
CA LYS A 258 -10.36 -5.33 29.68
C LYS A 258 -10.42 -6.28 30.87
N ASP A 259 -9.31 -6.40 31.60
CA ASP A 259 -9.24 -7.29 32.76
C ASP A 259 -9.91 -6.69 34.02
N ALA A 260 -9.83 -5.39 34.23
CA ALA A 260 -10.29 -4.74 35.45
C ALA A 260 -11.79 -4.46 35.49
N ASP A 261 -12.40 -4.01 34.39
CA ASP A 261 -13.77 -3.49 34.33
C ASP A 261 -14.73 -4.29 33.43
N LYS A 262 -14.32 -5.45 32.90
CA LYS A 262 -15.14 -6.30 32.01
C LYS A 262 -15.69 -5.52 30.81
N LEU A 263 -14.85 -4.75 30.15
CA LEU A 263 -15.20 -4.13 28.88
C LEU A 263 -15.64 -5.18 27.90
N TYR A 264 -16.80 -4.98 27.28
CA TYR A 264 -17.41 -5.96 26.40
C TYR A 264 -16.91 -5.84 24.96
N ASN A 265 -16.60 -4.62 24.51
CA ASN A 265 -16.10 -4.37 23.17
C ASN A 265 -15.02 -3.26 23.19
N ASP A 266 -13.95 -3.52 22.48
CA ASP A 266 -12.77 -2.64 22.40
C ASP A 266 -12.28 -2.55 20.94
N ASN A 267 -12.90 -1.66 20.18
CA ASN A 267 -12.57 -1.42 18.78
C ASN A 267 -11.18 -0.81 18.59
N ILE A 268 -10.67 -0.14 19.63
CA ILE A 268 -9.36 0.55 19.59
C ILE A 268 -8.25 -0.50 19.49
N ARG A 269 -8.33 -1.54 20.30
CA ARG A 269 -7.28 -2.57 20.38
C ARG A 269 -7.14 -3.33 19.08
N ASP A 270 -8.24 -3.78 18.50
CA ASP A 270 -8.21 -4.51 17.23
C ASP A 270 -7.57 -3.65 16.12
N THR A 271 -7.88 -2.36 16.10
CA THR A 271 -7.29 -1.40 15.17
C THR A 271 -5.79 -1.22 15.45
N LEU A 272 -5.37 -1.13 16.72
CA LEU A 272 -3.97 -0.99 17.09
C LEU A 272 -3.15 -2.27 16.80
N GLU A 273 -3.69 -3.47 17.01
CA GLU A 273 -3.03 -4.74 16.66
C GLU A 273 -2.79 -4.84 15.15
N ARG A 274 -3.79 -4.48 14.33
CA ARG A 274 -3.63 -4.38 12.88
C ARG A 274 -2.57 -3.35 12.51
N PHE A 275 -2.55 -2.19 13.16
CA PHE A 275 -1.55 -1.16 12.96
C PHE A 275 -0.13 -1.64 13.26
N PHE A 276 0.14 -2.27 14.41
CA PHE A 276 1.49 -2.75 14.77
C PHE A 276 2.01 -3.78 13.78
N THR A 277 1.13 -4.62 13.29
CA THR A 277 1.48 -5.63 12.30
C THR A 277 1.87 -4.99 10.96
N GLN A 278 1.08 -4.03 10.49
CA GLN A 278 1.38 -3.29 9.27
C GLN A 278 2.63 -2.42 9.42
N GLN A 279 2.83 -1.77 10.56
CA GLN A 279 4.03 -0.97 10.84
C GLN A 279 5.31 -1.80 10.76
N LYS A 280 5.31 -3.02 11.33
CA LYS A 280 6.45 -3.93 11.26
C LYS A 280 6.80 -4.30 9.81
N THR A 281 5.78 -4.60 9.02
CA THR A 281 5.94 -4.91 7.59
C THR A 281 6.52 -3.73 6.82
N ILE A 282 5.98 -2.52 7.02
CA ILE A 282 6.45 -1.30 6.37
C ILE A 282 7.90 -1.00 6.73
N LYS A 283 8.28 -1.14 7.99
CA LYS A 283 9.66 -0.94 8.42
C LYS A 283 10.63 -1.89 7.70
N LEU A 284 10.26 -3.15 7.55
CA LEU A 284 11.06 -4.13 6.81
C LEU A 284 11.15 -3.76 5.32
N MET A 285 10.04 -3.33 4.72
CA MET A 285 9.99 -2.90 3.32
C MET A 285 10.88 -1.67 3.07
N LEU A 286 10.80 -0.66 3.93
CA LEU A 286 11.64 0.53 3.84
C LEU A 286 13.13 0.17 3.83
N TRP A 287 13.60 -0.62 4.80
CA TRP A 287 14.99 -1.07 4.84
C TRP A 287 15.39 -1.86 3.60
N ALA A 288 14.52 -2.73 3.11
CA ALA A 288 14.80 -3.55 1.95
C ALA A 288 14.91 -2.71 0.66
N LEU A 289 14.09 -1.67 0.51
CA LEU A 289 14.14 -0.75 -0.63
C LEU A 289 15.31 0.25 -0.55
N GLU A 290 15.70 0.68 0.65
CA GLU A 290 16.80 1.62 0.86
C GLU A 290 18.19 0.97 0.73
N LEU A 291 18.33 -0.29 1.13
CA LEU A 291 19.63 -0.95 1.24
C LEU A 291 20.44 -0.96 -0.08
N PRO A 292 19.86 -1.22 -1.26
CA PRO A 292 20.60 -1.15 -2.53
C PRO A 292 21.21 0.22 -2.78
N CYS A 293 20.46 1.28 -2.49
CA CYS A 293 20.91 2.66 -2.66
C CYS A 293 22.00 3.03 -1.63
N LEU A 294 21.86 2.59 -0.39
CA LEU A 294 22.91 2.75 0.64
C LEU A 294 24.21 2.07 0.22
N VAL A 295 24.15 0.85 -0.29
CA VAL A 295 25.34 0.14 -0.81
C VAL A 295 25.99 0.92 -1.95
N LEU A 296 25.19 1.45 -2.88
CA LEU A 296 25.68 2.27 -3.99
C LEU A 296 26.37 3.55 -3.50
N LEU A 297 25.81 4.23 -2.50
CA LEU A 297 26.41 5.42 -1.87
C LEU A 297 27.72 5.08 -1.13
N ILE A 298 27.76 3.97 -0.41
CA ILE A 298 29.00 3.48 0.23
C ILE A 298 30.09 3.23 -0.82
N LEU A 299 29.76 2.58 -1.93
CA LEU A 299 30.67 2.35 -3.03
C LEU A 299 31.16 3.67 -3.65
N PHE A 300 30.28 4.65 -3.83
CA PHE A 300 30.60 5.98 -4.32
C PHE A 300 31.61 6.70 -3.41
N ILE A 301 31.32 6.74 -2.10
CA ILE A 301 32.18 7.38 -1.09
C ILE A 301 33.55 6.70 -1.04
N ARG A 302 33.56 5.37 -1.09
CA ARG A 302 34.81 4.60 -1.15
C ARG A 302 35.62 4.89 -2.41
N MET A 303 34.96 5.07 -3.56
CA MET A 303 35.60 5.45 -4.81
C MET A 303 36.31 6.80 -4.70
N ILE A 304 35.58 7.83 -4.22
CA ILE A 304 36.13 9.16 -4.04
C ILE A 304 37.27 9.16 -3.03
N SER A 305 37.09 8.50 -1.89
CA SER A 305 38.11 8.39 -0.85
C SER A 305 39.38 7.72 -1.35
N ALA A 306 39.25 6.66 -2.15
CA ALA A 306 40.41 5.97 -2.77
C ALA A 306 41.13 6.87 -3.78
N GLN A 307 40.40 7.70 -4.53
CA GLN A 307 40.99 8.67 -5.48
C GLN A 307 41.71 9.80 -4.75
N ILE A 308 41.09 10.37 -3.68
CA ILE A 308 41.79 11.36 -2.83
C ILE A 308 43.08 10.79 -2.30
N LEU A 309 43.02 9.56 -1.74
CA LEU A 309 44.17 8.91 -1.16
C LEU A 309 45.29 8.63 -2.19
N SER A 310 44.95 8.32 -3.45
CA SER A 310 45.94 8.10 -4.52
C SER A 310 46.64 9.39 -4.93
N LEU A 311 45.96 10.54 -4.88
CA LEU A 311 46.55 11.86 -5.14
C LEU A 311 47.40 12.39 -3.98
N GLU A 312 47.16 11.90 -2.79
CA GLU A 312 47.85 12.29 -1.56
C GLU A 312 48.96 11.31 -1.14
N GLU A 313 49.18 10.26 -1.91
CA GLU A 313 50.14 9.22 -1.60
C GLU A 313 51.57 9.78 -1.43
N ASN A 314 51.98 10.70 -2.34
CA ASN A 314 53.25 11.38 -2.23
C ASN A 314 53.34 12.28 -0.98
N ASP A 315 52.24 13.01 -0.65
CA ASP A 315 52.21 13.87 0.53
C ASP A 315 52.35 13.02 1.81
N ILE A 316 51.72 11.86 1.87
CA ILE A 316 51.85 10.89 2.98
C ILE A 316 53.26 10.38 3.11
N LEU A 317 53.90 10.03 1.98
CA LEU A 317 55.31 9.55 1.94
C LEU A 317 56.26 10.63 2.45
N VAL A 318 56.07 11.89 2.04
CA VAL A 318 56.87 13.05 2.51
C VAL A 318 56.67 13.29 4.00
N LEU A 319 55.47 13.21 4.51
CA LEU A 319 55.22 13.36 5.96
C LEU A 319 55.90 12.22 6.75
N ARG A 320 55.84 11.00 6.24
CA ARG A 320 56.49 9.84 6.88
C ARG A 320 57.98 9.89 6.80
N SER A 321 58.57 10.35 5.70
CA SER A 321 60.03 10.49 5.58
C SER A 321 60.58 11.59 6.52
N ARG A 322 59.70 12.57 6.88
CA ARG A 322 60.02 13.59 7.88
C ARG A 322 59.76 13.15 9.33
N GLY A 323 59.46 11.85 9.58
CA GLY A 323 59.33 11.28 10.91
C GLY A 323 57.92 11.21 11.47
N ALA A 324 56.86 11.52 10.70
CA ALA A 324 55.49 11.35 11.16
C ALA A 324 55.16 9.87 11.41
N THR A 325 54.60 9.58 12.58
CA THR A 325 54.14 8.23 12.91
C THR A 325 52.89 7.82 12.15
N LYS A 326 52.66 6.52 12.00
CA LYS A 326 51.42 6.01 11.38
C LYS A 326 50.16 6.57 12.04
N LEU A 327 50.18 6.67 13.35
CA LEU A 327 49.06 7.19 14.14
C LEU A 327 48.83 8.68 13.88
N GLN A 328 49.88 9.49 13.74
CA GLN A 328 49.75 10.92 13.44
C GLN A 328 49.11 11.15 12.06
N VAL A 329 49.51 10.36 11.06
CA VAL A 329 48.89 10.40 9.72
C VAL A 329 47.42 9.98 9.81
N PHE A 330 47.12 8.92 10.54
CA PHE A 330 45.72 8.48 10.72
C PHE A 330 44.86 9.54 11.44
N ILE A 331 45.33 10.16 12.52
CA ILE A 331 44.60 11.21 13.24
C ILE A 331 44.37 12.42 12.33
N LEU A 332 45.32 12.78 11.45
CA LEU A 332 45.12 13.87 10.51
C LEU A 332 43.93 13.60 9.54
N TYR A 333 43.86 12.39 9.02
CA TYR A 333 42.72 12.01 8.15
C TYR A 333 41.42 11.78 8.91
N LEU A 334 41.50 11.35 10.17
CA LEU A 334 40.36 11.26 11.06
C LEU A 334 39.76 12.65 11.33
N GLN A 335 40.61 13.68 11.57
CA GLN A 335 40.15 15.05 11.72
C GLN A 335 39.53 15.60 10.42
N GLN A 336 40.16 15.30 9.26
CA GLN A 336 39.62 15.68 7.95
C GLN A 336 38.24 15.04 7.70
N SER A 337 38.10 13.75 7.90
CA SER A 337 36.84 13.02 7.71
C SER A 337 35.79 13.46 8.74
N GLY A 338 36.18 13.77 9.97
CA GLY A 338 35.29 14.30 11.02
C GLY A 338 34.67 15.66 10.64
N ILE A 339 35.48 16.57 10.08
CA ILE A 339 34.97 17.87 9.58
C ILE A 339 33.98 17.67 8.43
N ILE A 340 34.31 16.78 7.48
CA ILE A 340 33.43 16.47 6.34
C ILE A 340 32.15 15.78 6.81
N ALA A 341 32.23 14.85 7.78
CA ALA A 341 31.08 14.17 8.33
C ALA A 341 30.17 15.12 9.12
N PHE A 342 30.74 16.05 9.89
CA PHE A 342 29.96 17.07 10.61
C PHE A 342 29.21 18.00 9.65
N ALA A 343 29.90 18.54 8.63
CA ALA A 343 29.27 19.36 7.60
C ALA A 343 28.24 18.55 6.79
N GLY A 344 28.54 17.27 6.51
CA GLY A 344 27.62 16.33 5.85
C GLY A 344 26.40 16.01 6.70
N CYS A 345 26.54 15.97 8.03
CA CYS A 345 25.42 15.74 8.96
C CYS A 345 24.43 16.92 8.90
N VAL A 346 24.91 18.15 8.99
CA VAL A 346 24.05 19.35 8.92
C VAL A 346 23.31 19.40 7.58
N LEU A 347 24.03 19.24 6.46
CA LEU A 347 23.42 19.23 5.13
C LEU A 347 22.51 18.00 4.91
N GLY A 348 22.90 16.85 5.44
CA GLY A 348 22.16 15.60 5.32
C GLY A 348 20.81 15.63 6.00
N ILE A 349 20.72 16.24 7.19
CA ILE A 349 19.43 16.40 7.89
C ILE A 349 18.47 17.27 7.07
N VAL A 350 18.95 18.40 6.54
CA VAL A 350 18.11 19.28 5.72
C VAL A 350 17.67 18.58 4.43
N LEU A 351 18.60 17.92 3.74
CA LEU A 351 18.29 17.17 2.52
C LEU A 351 17.37 15.98 2.82
N GLY A 352 17.57 15.28 3.91
CA GLY A 352 16.72 14.15 4.33
C GLY A 352 15.28 14.58 4.60
N TYR A 353 15.11 15.74 5.24
CA TYR A 353 13.79 16.33 5.43
C TYR A 353 13.09 16.64 4.08
N ILE A 354 13.82 17.28 3.15
CA ILE A 354 13.29 17.60 1.82
C ILE A 354 12.97 16.33 1.03
N MET A 355 13.88 15.34 1.06
CA MET A 355 13.71 14.06 0.37
C MET A 355 12.51 13.28 0.88
N CYS A 356 12.32 13.22 2.20
CA CYS A 356 11.17 12.55 2.79
C CYS A 356 9.85 13.18 2.34
N ARG A 357 9.75 14.51 2.35
CA ARG A 357 8.54 15.20 1.86
C ARG A 357 8.33 15.03 0.37
N ALA A 358 9.39 15.02 -0.43
CA ALA A 358 9.30 14.74 -1.86
C ALA A 358 8.79 13.30 -2.11
N ALA A 359 9.29 12.31 -1.35
CA ALA A 359 8.80 10.93 -1.46
C ALA A 359 7.33 10.81 -1.06
N ALA A 360 6.92 11.46 0.03
CA ALA A 360 5.54 11.44 0.50
C ALA A 360 4.55 12.11 -0.47
N SER A 361 5.02 13.03 -1.33
CA SER A 361 4.19 13.69 -2.35
C SER A 361 4.02 12.88 -3.64
N THR A 362 4.55 11.66 -3.74
CA THR A 362 4.43 10.84 -4.95
C THR A 362 3.13 10.03 -4.97
N ASP A 363 2.42 10.05 -6.10
CA ASP A 363 1.27 9.17 -6.39
C ASP A 363 1.59 8.11 -7.45
N GLY A 364 2.79 8.18 -8.02
CA GLY A 364 3.30 7.24 -9.01
C GLY A 364 4.79 7.43 -9.22
N PHE A 365 5.42 6.57 -10.03
CA PHE A 365 6.83 6.69 -10.34
C PHE A 365 7.14 8.01 -11.05
N LEU A 366 7.98 8.87 -10.44
CA LEU A 366 8.33 10.23 -10.89
C LEU A 366 7.13 11.19 -11.05
N ARG A 367 5.99 10.89 -10.46
CA ARG A 367 4.84 11.77 -10.40
C ARG A 367 4.70 12.35 -9.00
N PHE A 368 4.68 13.69 -8.93
CA PHE A 368 4.55 14.43 -7.68
C PHE A 368 3.23 15.19 -7.69
N THR A 369 2.42 15.01 -6.66
CA THR A 369 1.13 15.68 -6.47
C THR A 369 1.16 16.58 -5.24
N ALA A 370 0.41 17.68 -5.31
CA ALA A 370 0.23 18.56 -4.15
C ALA A 370 -0.76 17.93 -3.18
N LYS A 371 -0.26 17.07 -2.27
CA LYS A 371 -1.03 16.43 -1.21
C LYS A 371 -0.75 17.08 0.13
N ASP A 372 -1.66 16.88 1.06
CA ASP A 372 -1.37 17.20 2.46
C ASP A 372 -0.39 16.18 3.04
N ILE A 373 0.84 16.64 3.22
CA ILE A 373 1.94 15.88 3.83
C ILE A 373 2.21 16.34 5.27
N GLY A 374 1.17 16.86 5.95
CA GLY A 374 1.26 17.41 7.29
C GLY A 374 1.72 16.40 8.36
N THR A 375 1.49 15.11 8.12
CA THR A 375 1.92 14.01 8.99
C THR A 375 3.44 13.79 9.00
N TYR A 376 4.16 14.21 7.95
CA TYR A 376 5.61 14.06 7.82
C TYR A 376 6.35 15.24 8.47
N LYS A 377 6.48 15.19 9.79
CA LYS A 377 7.13 16.21 10.61
C LYS A 377 8.55 15.80 11.02
N PHE A 378 9.35 16.80 11.43
CA PHE A 378 10.67 16.54 11.99
C PHE A 378 10.57 15.70 13.28
N VAL A 379 11.40 14.65 13.36
CA VAL A 379 11.42 13.72 14.47
C VAL A 379 12.80 13.70 15.12
N TRP A 380 12.87 13.64 16.45
CA TRP A 380 14.14 13.61 17.17
C TRP A 380 15.07 12.45 16.76
N GLN A 381 14.50 11.29 16.41
CA GLN A 381 15.27 10.14 15.93
C GLN A 381 16.10 10.45 14.69
N MET A 382 15.73 11.43 13.86
CA MET A 382 16.54 11.87 12.72
C MET A 382 17.96 12.29 13.16
N LEU A 383 18.12 12.89 14.31
CA LEU A 383 19.43 13.29 14.83
C LEU A 383 20.27 12.07 15.25
N VAL A 384 19.64 11.07 15.84
CA VAL A 384 20.34 9.82 16.23
C VAL A 384 20.83 9.10 14.99
N TYR A 385 19.97 8.90 14.00
CA TYR A 385 20.31 8.28 12.71
C TYR A 385 21.39 9.08 11.96
N ALA A 386 21.35 10.42 12.02
CA ALA A 386 22.38 11.26 11.40
C ALA A 386 23.77 11.03 12.04
N VAL A 387 23.84 10.91 13.36
CA VAL A 387 25.09 10.63 14.08
C VAL A 387 25.61 9.22 13.76
N GLU A 388 24.74 8.21 13.76
CA GLU A 388 25.10 6.84 13.40
C GLU A 388 25.66 6.77 11.97
N ALA A 389 24.97 7.38 11.01
CA ALA A 389 25.41 7.45 9.61
C ALA A 389 26.74 8.19 9.47
N ALA A 390 26.95 9.29 10.21
CA ALA A 390 28.20 10.03 10.20
C ALA A 390 29.38 9.20 10.74
N VAL A 391 29.16 8.43 11.80
CA VAL A 391 30.17 7.51 12.35
C VAL A 391 30.54 6.43 11.34
N ILE A 392 29.52 5.81 10.71
CA ILE A 392 29.71 4.81 9.65
C ILE A 392 30.56 5.40 8.52
N MET A 393 30.25 6.62 8.08
CA MET A 393 30.99 7.29 7.00
C MET A 393 32.44 7.60 7.36
N VAL A 394 32.71 8.09 8.58
CA VAL A 394 34.07 8.30 9.06
C VAL A 394 34.89 7.00 9.02
N LEU A 395 34.30 5.87 9.40
CA LEU A 395 34.94 4.57 9.33
C LEU A 395 35.27 4.17 7.87
N PHE A 396 34.32 4.34 6.95
CA PHE A 396 34.55 4.00 5.53
C PHE A 396 35.64 4.85 4.86
N ILE A 397 35.79 6.12 5.27
CA ILE A 397 36.81 7.03 4.75
C ILE A 397 38.19 6.71 5.39
N THR A 398 38.27 6.40 6.68
CA THR A 398 39.53 6.27 7.41
C THR A 398 40.17 4.89 7.31
N VAL A 399 39.39 3.80 7.18
CA VAL A 399 39.93 2.42 7.08
C VAL A 399 40.92 2.23 5.90
N PRO A 400 40.66 2.75 4.69
CA PRO A 400 41.65 2.67 3.59
C PRO A 400 42.95 3.39 3.89
N VAL A 401 42.90 4.52 4.60
CA VAL A 401 44.07 5.32 4.98
C VAL A 401 44.95 4.51 5.95
N TRP A 402 44.32 3.87 6.94
CA TRP A 402 45.03 3.02 7.90
C TRP A 402 45.78 1.88 7.21
N LYS A 403 45.21 1.24 6.21
CA LYS A 403 45.85 0.17 5.41
C LYS A 403 47.03 0.70 4.63
N LYS A 404 46.89 1.79 3.88
CA LYS A 404 47.98 2.39 3.09
C LYS A 404 49.08 2.99 3.96
N SER A 405 48.78 3.53 5.11
CA SER A 405 49.78 4.05 6.04
C SER A 405 50.75 2.97 6.60
N LYS A 406 50.35 1.69 6.50
CA LYS A 406 51.18 0.54 6.90
C LYS A 406 52.19 0.13 5.83
N ASP A 407 51.98 0.51 4.57
CA ASP A 407 52.89 0.11 3.47
C ASP A 407 54.25 0.77 3.64
N ALA A 408 55.28 -0.01 3.45
CA ALA A 408 56.66 0.44 3.70
C ALA A 408 57.17 1.31 2.56
N ILE A 409 57.97 2.33 2.88
CA ILE A 409 58.58 3.23 1.88
C ILE A 409 59.41 2.45 0.85
N SER A 410 59.97 1.30 1.23
CA SER A 410 60.75 0.41 0.37
C SER A 410 59.94 -0.32 -0.71
N GLU A 411 58.63 -0.47 -0.57
CA GLU A 411 57.80 -1.11 -1.60
C GLU A 411 57.44 -0.16 -2.73
N HIS A 412 57.42 1.15 -2.47
CA HIS A 412 57.08 2.16 -3.46
C HIS A 412 58.24 2.40 -4.47
N SER A 413 59.49 2.35 -4.02
CA SER A 413 60.67 2.52 -4.88
C SER A 413 60.93 1.35 -5.83
N ARG A 414 60.29 0.18 -5.64
CA ARG A 414 60.45 -1.00 -6.50
C ARG A 414 59.52 -1.03 -7.74
N GLY A 415 58.69 -0.01 -8.01
CA GLY A 415 57.95 0.13 -9.27
C GLY A 415 57.04 -1.04 -9.68
N ARG A 416 56.78 -2.03 -8.80
CA ARG A 416 55.91 -3.16 -9.09
C ARG A 416 54.45 -2.73 -8.91
N ILE A 417 53.89 -2.22 -9.99
CA ILE A 417 52.43 -2.23 -10.14
C ILE A 417 51.99 -3.71 -9.97
N SER A 418 51.47 -4.03 -8.80
CA SER A 418 51.01 -5.38 -8.51
C SER A 418 49.90 -5.76 -9.47
N LYS A 419 50.20 -6.63 -10.43
CA LYS A 419 49.21 -7.27 -11.33
C LYS A 419 48.35 -8.32 -10.60
N LYS A 420 48.13 -8.15 -9.30
CA LYS A 420 47.34 -9.13 -8.55
C LYS A 420 45.85 -9.00 -8.94
N LYS A 421 45.32 -10.08 -9.47
CA LYS A 421 43.87 -10.19 -9.69
C LYS A 421 43.11 -9.90 -8.38
N PRO A 422 42.04 -9.16 -8.40
CA PRO A 422 41.23 -8.91 -7.21
C PRO A 422 40.70 -10.22 -6.62
N LEU A 423 40.52 -10.26 -5.31
CA LEU A 423 40.10 -11.48 -4.59
C LEU A 423 38.78 -12.04 -5.12
N TRP A 424 37.81 -11.17 -5.48
CA TRP A 424 36.51 -11.58 -6.02
C TRP A 424 36.64 -12.34 -7.36
N GLU A 425 37.58 -11.95 -8.22
CA GLU A 425 37.86 -12.65 -9.49
C GLU A 425 38.59 -13.98 -9.28
N LYS A 426 39.48 -14.06 -8.25
CA LYS A 426 40.21 -15.29 -7.93
C LYS A 426 39.32 -16.35 -7.31
N CYS A 427 38.43 -15.95 -6.40
CA CYS A 427 37.55 -16.85 -5.67
C CYS A 427 36.22 -17.09 -6.39
N PHE A 428 36.04 -16.60 -7.63
CA PHE A 428 34.77 -16.71 -8.39
C PHE A 428 33.54 -16.25 -7.60
N ILE A 429 33.71 -15.20 -6.77
CA ILE A 429 32.63 -14.69 -5.93
C ILE A 429 31.42 -14.24 -6.77
N ASP A 430 31.63 -13.67 -7.94
CA ASP A 430 30.61 -13.31 -8.92
C ASP A 430 29.69 -14.49 -9.32
N VAL A 431 30.31 -15.65 -9.62
CA VAL A 431 29.55 -16.87 -9.99
C VAL A 431 28.83 -17.46 -8.78
N ILE A 432 29.50 -17.46 -7.60
CA ILE A 432 28.93 -17.99 -6.36
C ILE A 432 27.70 -17.16 -5.96
N LEU A 433 27.80 -15.83 -6.00
CA LEU A 433 26.67 -14.94 -5.67
C LEU A 433 25.51 -15.08 -6.68
N LEU A 434 25.82 -15.24 -7.98
CA LEU A 434 24.81 -15.47 -9.00
C LEU A 434 24.10 -16.81 -8.80
N ALA A 435 24.86 -17.87 -8.47
CA ALA A 435 24.30 -19.18 -8.16
C ALA A 435 23.43 -19.15 -6.89
N LEU A 436 23.87 -18.39 -5.87
CA LEU A 436 23.08 -18.18 -4.65
C LEU A 436 21.76 -17.47 -4.94
N SER A 437 21.80 -16.38 -5.72
CA SER A 437 20.57 -15.67 -6.12
C SER A 437 19.63 -16.56 -6.95
N ALA A 438 20.17 -17.32 -7.89
CA ALA A 438 19.36 -18.27 -8.66
C ALA A 438 18.72 -19.37 -7.78
N TYR A 439 19.43 -19.83 -6.76
CA TYR A 439 18.92 -20.80 -5.78
C TYR A 439 17.80 -20.18 -4.92
N LEU A 440 18.00 -18.98 -4.42
CA LEU A 440 17.00 -18.25 -3.63
C LEU A 440 15.74 -18.02 -4.46
N LEU A 441 15.88 -17.52 -5.68
CA LEU A 441 14.76 -17.30 -6.60
C LEU A 441 13.99 -18.62 -6.88
N TYR A 442 14.69 -19.73 -7.10
CA TYR A 442 14.05 -21.03 -7.28
C TYR A 442 13.27 -21.45 -6.03
N ASN A 443 13.86 -21.31 -4.84
CA ASN A 443 13.25 -21.68 -3.58
C ASN A 443 11.99 -20.84 -3.28
N TYR A 444 12.07 -19.52 -3.45
CA TYR A 444 10.93 -18.62 -3.23
C TYR A 444 9.80 -18.86 -4.26
N ASN A 445 10.13 -19.12 -5.53
CA ASN A 445 9.11 -19.48 -6.52
C ASN A 445 8.39 -20.80 -6.20
N LYS A 446 9.08 -21.76 -5.60
CA LYS A 446 8.49 -23.03 -5.15
C LYS A 446 7.53 -22.83 -3.95
N GLN A 447 7.84 -21.86 -3.07
CA GLN A 447 7.06 -21.55 -1.87
C GLN A 447 6.08 -20.39 -2.06
N LYS A 448 5.79 -20.01 -3.31
CA LYS A 448 5.02 -18.82 -3.67
C LYS A 448 3.65 -18.73 -2.99
N SER A 449 2.90 -19.82 -2.92
CA SER A 449 1.59 -19.88 -2.26
C SER A 449 1.69 -19.70 -0.74
N THR A 450 2.67 -20.35 -0.10
CA THR A 450 2.91 -20.22 1.34
C THR A 450 3.34 -18.79 1.70
N LEU A 451 4.18 -18.16 0.86
CA LEU A 451 4.57 -16.77 1.04
C LEU A 451 3.38 -15.82 0.92
N ALA A 452 2.49 -16.04 -0.04
CA ALA A 452 1.28 -15.23 -0.22
C ALA A 452 0.37 -15.33 1.03
N ILE A 453 0.13 -16.52 1.54
CA ILE A 453 -0.65 -16.73 2.78
C ILE A 453 0.05 -16.07 3.97
N SER A 454 1.37 -16.22 4.13
CA SER A 454 2.11 -15.56 5.22
C SER A 454 1.99 -14.04 5.21
N VAL A 455 1.92 -13.41 4.01
CA VAL A 455 1.69 -11.97 3.88
C VAL A 455 0.26 -11.62 4.30
N LEU A 456 -0.74 -12.42 3.92
CA LEU A 456 -2.15 -12.21 4.29
C LEU A 456 -2.38 -12.37 5.79
N GLU A 457 -1.71 -13.36 6.40
CA GLU A 457 -1.73 -13.58 7.86
C GLU A 457 -0.88 -12.55 8.63
N ASN A 458 -0.37 -11.53 7.95
CA ASN A 458 0.51 -10.52 8.52
C ASN A 458 1.78 -11.09 9.21
N ARG A 459 2.22 -12.29 8.83
CA ARG A 459 3.46 -12.86 9.33
C ARG A 459 4.67 -12.12 8.73
N SER A 460 5.80 -12.15 9.44
CA SER A 460 7.01 -11.45 8.98
C SER A 460 7.50 -11.98 7.62
N ILE A 461 7.61 -11.08 6.65
CA ILE A 461 8.21 -11.37 5.34
C ILE A 461 9.71 -11.58 5.52
N ASP A 462 10.28 -12.58 4.84
CA ASP A 462 11.73 -12.76 4.82
C ASP A 462 12.41 -11.61 4.05
N PRO A 463 13.20 -10.74 4.71
CA PRO A 463 13.88 -9.63 4.05
C PRO A 463 14.82 -10.07 2.93
N VAL A 464 15.34 -11.29 3.00
CA VAL A 464 16.27 -11.85 2.00
C VAL A 464 15.59 -11.97 0.63
N MET A 465 14.28 -12.21 0.59
CA MET A 465 13.49 -12.26 -0.65
C MET A 465 13.55 -10.94 -1.44
N ILE A 466 13.42 -9.81 -0.75
CA ILE A 466 13.46 -8.49 -1.39
C ILE A 466 14.90 -8.15 -1.81
N LEU A 467 15.88 -8.55 -1.00
CA LEU A 467 17.30 -8.29 -1.24
C LEU A 467 17.88 -9.14 -2.36
N ASP A 468 17.27 -10.28 -2.71
CA ASP A 468 17.77 -11.20 -3.74
C ASP A 468 17.88 -10.51 -5.11
N ASN A 469 16.95 -9.63 -5.49
CA ASN A 469 17.07 -8.81 -6.69
C ASN A 469 18.36 -7.97 -6.72
N SER A 470 18.68 -7.32 -5.61
CA SER A 470 19.89 -6.49 -5.49
C SER A 470 21.15 -7.34 -5.51
N LEU A 471 21.11 -8.52 -4.90
CA LEU A 471 22.17 -9.51 -4.95
C LEU A 471 22.41 -9.99 -6.38
N PHE A 472 21.34 -10.27 -7.14
CA PHE A 472 21.40 -10.64 -8.55
C PHE A 472 22.06 -9.54 -9.40
N ILE A 473 21.57 -8.29 -9.29
CA ILE A 473 22.11 -7.15 -10.04
C ILE A 473 23.61 -6.96 -9.72
N PHE A 474 23.99 -7.03 -8.46
CA PHE A 474 25.39 -6.91 -8.04
C PHE A 474 26.27 -8.05 -8.59
N ALA A 475 25.82 -9.30 -8.47
CA ALA A 475 26.55 -10.46 -8.98
C ALA A 475 26.69 -10.42 -10.51
N ALA A 476 25.61 -10.07 -11.22
CA ALA A 476 25.60 -9.90 -12.67
C ALA A 476 26.52 -8.74 -13.11
N ALA A 477 26.58 -7.64 -12.35
CA ALA A 477 27.50 -6.54 -12.63
C ALA A 477 28.96 -6.98 -12.51
N LEU A 478 29.32 -7.74 -11.46
CA LEU A 478 30.65 -8.30 -11.30
C LEU A 478 31.03 -9.26 -12.46
N LEU A 479 30.06 -10.11 -12.84
CA LEU A 479 30.25 -11.03 -13.98
C LEU A 479 30.45 -10.26 -15.28
N CYS A 480 29.64 -9.20 -15.54
CA CYS A 480 29.82 -8.36 -16.72
C CYS A 480 31.19 -7.67 -16.75
N VAL A 481 31.71 -7.21 -15.63
CA VAL A 481 33.06 -6.64 -15.58
C VAL A 481 34.15 -7.69 -15.95
N ARG A 482 33.96 -8.92 -15.53
CA ARG A 482 34.83 -10.03 -15.95
C ARG A 482 34.72 -10.25 -17.47
N LEU A 483 33.52 -10.29 -18.02
CA LEU A 483 33.25 -10.49 -19.45
C LEU A 483 33.77 -9.32 -20.30
N THR A 484 33.57 -8.06 -19.86
CA THR A 484 34.12 -6.88 -20.55
C THR A 484 35.62 -6.94 -20.66
N GLY A 485 36.30 -7.41 -19.62
CA GLY A 485 37.75 -7.68 -19.66
C GLY A 485 38.16 -8.72 -20.72
N LEU A 486 37.37 -9.77 -20.91
CA LEU A 486 37.55 -10.78 -21.95
C LEU A 486 37.25 -10.22 -23.35
N ILE A 487 36.19 -9.43 -23.48
CA ILE A 487 35.78 -8.76 -24.72
C ILE A 487 36.90 -7.83 -25.20
N ILE A 488 37.48 -7.00 -24.31
CA ILE A 488 38.58 -6.11 -24.65
C ILE A 488 39.80 -6.93 -25.19
N LEU A 489 40.12 -8.06 -24.55
CA LEU A 489 41.21 -8.93 -25.00
C LEU A 489 40.91 -9.57 -26.37
N LEU A 490 39.66 -9.98 -26.60
CA LEU A 490 39.22 -10.58 -27.85
C LEU A 490 39.27 -9.57 -29.01
N VAL A 491 38.74 -8.36 -28.79
CA VAL A 491 38.75 -7.26 -29.77
C VAL A 491 40.19 -6.85 -30.11
N ASP A 492 41.04 -6.71 -29.09
CA ASP A 492 42.48 -6.45 -29.30
C ASP A 492 43.09 -7.54 -30.19
N ARG A 493 42.83 -8.82 -29.91
CA ARG A 493 43.42 -9.95 -30.67
C ARG A 493 42.94 -10.01 -32.12
N LEU A 494 41.66 -9.76 -32.37
CA LEU A 494 41.01 -9.85 -33.70
C LEU A 494 41.36 -8.66 -34.59
N PHE A 495 41.33 -7.42 -34.03
CA PHE A 495 41.37 -6.19 -34.79
C PHE A 495 42.69 -5.41 -34.67
N LYS A 496 43.70 -5.89 -33.88
CA LYS A 496 44.98 -5.21 -33.63
C LYS A 496 45.66 -4.68 -34.91
N LYS A 497 45.61 -5.44 -36.03
CA LYS A 497 46.20 -5.08 -37.31
C LYS A 497 45.49 -3.94 -38.05
N ARG A 498 44.22 -3.60 -37.69
CA ARG A 498 43.39 -2.59 -38.32
C ARG A 498 43.20 -1.34 -37.47
N PHE A 499 43.83 -1.27 -36.29
CA PHE A 499 43.66 -0.11 -35.39
C PHE A 499 44.40 1.13 -35.90
N SER A 500 43.70 2.30 -35.78
CA SER A 500 44.34 3.61 -35.91
C SER A 500 45.29 3.83 -34.71
N PRO A 501 46.29 4.72 -34.79
CA PRO A 501 47.19 5.01 -33.68
C PRO A 501 46.47 5.37 -32.39
N ALA A 502 45.39 6.20 -32.48
CA ALA A 502 44.55 6.56 -31.34
C ALA A 502 43.83 5.34 -30.72
N MET A 503 43.32 4.44 -31.57
CA MET A 503 42.63 3.22 -31.11
C MET A 503 43.58 2.23 -30.47
N TYR A 504 44.77 2.08 -31.04
CA TYR A 504 45.79 1.24 -30.44
C TYR A 504 46.23 1.73 -29.07
N ALA A 505 46.48 3.04 -28.92
CA ALA A 505 46.83 3.64 -27.64
C ALA A 505 45.66 3.47 -26.59
N SER A 506 44.41 3.58 -27.01
CA SER A 506 43.25 3.31 -26.16
C SER A 506 43.19 1.87 -25.65
N PHE A 507 43.33 0.88 -26.53
CA PHE A 507 43.30 -0.54 -26.15
C PHE A 507 44.49 -0.95 -25.30
N LEU A 508 45.69 -0.40 -25.56
CA LEU A 508 46.86 -0.63 -24.70
C LEU A 508 46.58 -0.13 -23.26
N GLN A 509 45.94 1.04 -23.14
CA GLN A 509 45.60 1.62 -21.86
C GLN A 509 44.49 0.82 -21.16
N LEU A 510 43.40 0.48 -21.87
CA LEU A 510 42.30 -0.34 -21.35
C LEU A 510 42.83 -1.68 -20.78
N LYS A 511 43.76 -2.33 -21.50
CA LYS A 511 44.37 -3.59 -21.07
C LYS A 511 45.23 -3.42 -19.81
N ARG A 512 45.93 -2.26 -19.69
CA ARG A 512 46.81 -1.96 -18.54
C ARG A 512 45.99 -1.58 -17.30
N THR A 513 44.88 -0.87 -17.44
CA THR A 513 44.09 -0.31 -16.33
C THR A 513 42.84 -1.08 -16.01
N ARG A 514 42.51 -2.20 -16.68
CA ARG A 514 41.30 -2.96 -16.59
C ARG A 514 40.85 -3.31 -15.14
N TYR A 515 41.80 -3.63 -14.27
CA TYR A 515 41.51 -3.98 -12.87
C TYR A 515 41.20 -2.76 -11.99
N ASN A 516 41.78 -1.61 -12.31
CA ASN A 516 41.56 -0.37 -11.57
C ASN A 516 40.25 0.32 -11.97
N GLN A 517 39.76 0.04 -13.18
CA GLN A 517 38.57 0.67 -13.77
C GLN A 517 37.31 -0.19 -13.63
N GLY A 518 37.42 -1.45 -13.25
CA GLY A 518 36.32 -2.38 -13.08
C GLY A 518 35.24 -1.89 -12.08
N PHE A 519 35.66 -1.14 -11.07
CA PHE A 519 34.76 -0.56 -10.09
C PHE A 519 33.79 0.44 -10.69
N LEU A 520 34.24 1.32 -11.61
CA LEU A 520 33.36 2.26 -12.31
C LEU A 520 32.30 1.52 -13.14
N ALA A 521 32.70 0.43 -13.80
CA ALA A 521 31.77 -0.37 -14.60
C ALA A 521 30.69 -1.04 -13.73
N VAL A 522 31.07 -1.62 -12.57
CA VAL A 522 30.10 -2.17 -11.61
C VAL A 522 29.11 -1.08 -11.17
N PHE A 523 29.63 0.08 -10.82
CA PHE A 523 28.84 1.20 -10.35
C PHE A 523 27.82 1.67 -11.42
N LEU A 524 28.25 1.84 -12.68
CA LEU A 524 27.38 2.22 -13.79
C LEU A 524 26.32 1.14 -14.07
N ILE A 525 26.70 -0.13 -14.09
CA ILE A 525 25.78 -1.26 -14.30
C ILE A 525 24.71 -1.29 -13.20
N MET A 526 25.12 -1.21 -11.93
CA MET A 526 24.18 -1.23 -10.81
C MET A 526 23.19 -0.07 -10.85
N THR A 527 23.66 1.15 -11.17
CA THR A 527 22.80 2.33 -11.24
C THR A 527 21.71 2.18 -12.32
N VAL A 528 22.15 1.73 -13.52
CA VAL A 528 21.20 1.58 -14.65
C VAL A 528 20.26 0.41 -14.44
N ALA A 529 20.79 -0.74 -14.00
CA ALA A 529 19.96 -1.92 -13.76
C ALA A 529 18.97 -1.72 -12.63
N GLY A 530 19.39 -1.09 -11.52
CA GLY A 530 18.52 -0.74 -10.41
C GLY A 530 17.44 0.25 -10.83
N GLY A 531 17.81 1.32 -11.54
CA GLY A 531 16.85 2.32 -12.00
C GLY A 531 15.78 1.75 -12.95
N ILE A 532 16.16 0.87 -13.88
CA ILE A 532 15.21 0.17 -14.77
C ILE A 532 14.30 -0.76 -13.99
N PHE A 533 14.87 -1.50 -13.02
CA PHE A 533 14.09 -2.38 -12.17
C PHE A 533 13.08 -1.59 -11.33
N ASP A 534 13.51 -0.52 -10.66
CA ASP A 534 12.66 0.34 -9.81
C ASP A 534 11.50 0.94 -10.61
N ALA A 535 11.76 1.46 -11.82
CA ALA A 535 10.75 2.00 -12.71
C ALA A 535 9.71 0.94 -13.15
N ASN A 536 10.18 -0.21 -13.61
CA ASN A 536 9.30 -1.29 -14.07
C ASN A 536 8.51 -1.90 -12.91
N MET A 537 9.11 -2.02 -11.72
CA MET A 537 8.43 -2.53 -10.52
C MET A 537 7.28 -1.62 -10.12
N ALA A 538 7.54 -0.31 -9.98
CA ALA A 538 6.52 0.68 -9.61
C ALA A 538 5.36 0.71 -10.63
N ARG A 539 5.68 0.71 -11.92
CA ARG A 539 4.66 0.68 -13.00
C ARG A 539 3.85 -0.61 -13.00
N THR A 540 4.52 -1.76 -12.86
CA THR A 540 3.86 -3.06 -12.82
C THR A 540 2.87 -3.14 -11.65
N MET A 541 3.28 -2.67 -10.47
CA MET A 541 2.40 -2.67 -9.30
C MET A 541 1.17 -1.80 -9.50
N ASN A 542 1.37 -0.54 -9.89
CA ASN A 542 0.27 0.41 -10.07
C ASN A 542 -0.70 -0.07 -11.16
N SER A 543 -0.18 -0.56 -12.31
CA SER A 543 -1.04 -1.02 -13.41
C SER A 543 -1.82 -2.30 -13.07
N ASN A 544 -1.22 -3.24 -12.34
CA ASN A 544 -1.96 -4.45 -11.93
C ASN A 544 -3.01 -4.12 -10.86
N MET A 545 -2.71 -3.19 -9.94
CA MET A 545 -3.67 -2.76 -8.93
C MET A 545 -4.88 -2.07 -9.57
N GLU A 546 -4.63 -1.08 -10.46
CA GLU A 546 -5.69 -0.41 -11.20
C GLU A 546 -6.58 -1.40 -11.97
N LYS A 547 -5.95 -2.35 -12.67
CA LYS A 547 -6.71 -3.37 -13.41
C LYS A 547 -7.55 -4.29 -12.51
N ARG A 548 -7.02 -4.67 -11.34
CA ARG A 548 -7.77 -5.48 -10.38
C ARG A 548 -8.98 -4.73 -9.83
N ILE A 549 -8.81 -3.45 -9.48
CA ILE A 549 -9.91 -2.61 -8.99
C ILE A 549 -11.00 -2.48 -10.06
N VAL A 550 -10.63 -2.14 -11.30
CA VAL A 550 -11.60 -2.03 -12.41
C VAL A 550 -12.31 -3.34 -12.67
N TYR A 551 -11.61 -4.47 -12.55
CA TYR A 551 -12.22 -5.78 -12.73
C TYR A 551 -13.19 -6.14 -11.60
N ASN A 552 -12.82 -5.87 -10.35
CA ASN A 552 -13.65 -6.18 -9.19
C ASN A 552 -14.93 -5.33 -9.14
N VAL A 553 -14.84 -4.07 -9.53
CA VAL A 553 -16.02 -3.21 -9.66
C VAL A 553 -16.84 -3.62 -10.90
N GLY A 554 -16.20 -4.07 -11.98
CA GLY A 554 -16.85 -4.53 -13.20
C GLY A 554 -17.44 -3.44 -14.10
N CYS A 555 -17.57 -2.19 -13.62
CA CYS A 555 -18.07 -1.02 -14.35
C CYS A 555 -17.37 0.26 -13.84
N ASP A 556 -17.81 1.46 -14.23
CA ASP A 556 -17.25 2.73 -13.73
C ASP A 556 -17.80 3.12 -12.35
N ALA A 557 -19.09 2.89 -12.13
CA ALA A 557 -19.75 3.21 -10.87
C ALA A 557 -20.88 2.23 -10.56
N ILE A 558 -21.06 1.93 -9.27
CA ILE A 558 -22.12 1.08 -8.74
C ILE A 558 -22.89 1.90 -7.70
N TYR A 559 -24.21 1.85 -7.79
CA TYR A 559 -25.11 2.39 -6.79
C TYR A 559 -25.99 1.30 -6.22
N ASN A 560 -25.95 1.13 -4.92
CA ASN A 560 -26.86 0.23 -4.21
C ASN A 560 -28.12 1.00 -3.84
N GLU A 561 -29.24 0.63 -4.44
CA GLU A 561 -30.52 1.28 -4.24
C GLU A 561 -31.19 0.75 -2.96
N ASP A 562 -31.81 1.64 -2.21
CA ASP A 562 -32.59 1.26 -1.05
C ASP A 562 -34.01 0.83 -1.47
N PHE A 563 -34.29 -0.45 -1.33
CA PHE A 563 -35.61 -1.02 -1.61
C PHE A 563 -36.50 -0.94 -0.38
N ARG A 564 -37.71 -0.41 -0.55
CA ARG A 564 -38.70 -0.46 0.52
C ARG A 564 -39.25 -1.86 0.64
N LEU A 565 -39.20 -2.41 1.86
CA LEU A 565 -39.80 -3.68 2.17
C LEU A 565 -41.25 -3.44 2.56
N ARG A 566 -42.19 -3.96 1.79
CA ARG A 566 -43.63 -3.89 2.08
C ARG A 566 -44.08 -5.21 2.67
N ILE A 567 -44.76 -5.13 3.79
CA ILE A 567 -45.39 -6.27 4.44
C ILE A 567 -46.86 -6.31 3.98
N GLN A 568 -47.27 -7.39 3.34
CA GLN A 568 -48.63 -7.61 2.92
C GLN A 568 -49.24 -8.77 3.72
N LYS A 569 -50.31 -8.47 4.48
CA LYS A 569 -51.09 -9.50 5.19
C LYS A 569 -52.08 -10.13 4.21
N ASN A 570 -51.93 -11.39 3.93
CA ASN A 570 -52.83 -12.12 3.04
C ASN A 570 -54.17 -12.44 3.70
N LYS A 571 -55.19 -12.76 2.91
CA LYS A 571 -56.53 -13.08 3.42
C LYS A 571 -56.59 -14.34 4.29
N ASP A 572 -55.64 -15.23 4.21
CA ASP A 572 -55.48 -16.45 5.01
C ASP A 572 -54.74 -16.23 6.33
N GLY A 573 -54.32 -14.96 6.59
CA GLY A 573 -53.57 -14.59 7.79
C GLY A 573 -52.07 -14.72 7.66
N SER A 574 -51.55 -15.25 6.53
CA SER A 574 -50.13 -15.28 6.24
C SER A 574 -49.57 -13.88 5.91
N VAL A 575 -48.28 -13.67 6.13
CA VAL A 575 -47.62 -12.41 5.87
C VAL A 575 -46.62 -12.67 4.73
N SER A 576 -46.76 -11.93 3.64
CA SER A 576 -45.75 -11.96 2.54
C SER A 576 -44.96 -10.67 2.53
N TRP A 577 -43.68 -10.80 2.30
CA TRP A 577 -42.73 -9.70 2.18
C TRP A 577 -42.52 -9.42 0.69
N MET A 578 -42.65 -8.18 0.29
CA MET A 578 -42.42 -7.75 -1.09
C MET A 578 -41.53 -6.52 -1.08
N TYR A 579 -40.52 -6.56 -1.96
CA TYR A 579 -39.71 -5.38 -2.21
C TYR A 579 -40.38 -4.51 -3.27
N ASP A 580 -40.59 -3.23 -2.96
CA ASP A 580 -41.02 -2.24 -3.95
C ASP A 580 -39.81 -1.80 -4.79
N GLU A 581 -39.88 -2.05 -6.10
CA GLU A 581 -38.85 -1.59 -7.01
C GLU A 581 -38.82 -0.07 -7.09
N PRO A 582 -37.66 0.59 -6.84
CA PRO A 582 -37.53 2.03 -7.07
C PRO A 582 -37.64 2.37 -8.57
N ASP A 583 -38.03 3.63 -8.86
CA ASP A 583 -38.11 4.08 -10.26
C ASP A 583 -36.77 4.05 -10.97
N PHE A 584 -36.57 3.04 -11.83
CA PHE A 584 -35.36 2.89 -12.63
C PHE A 584 -35.24 3.95 -13.73
N GLY A 585 -36.34 4.59 -14.13
CA GLY A 585 -36.36 5.63 -15.16
C GLY A 585 -35.47 6.83 -14.82
N LYS A 586 -35.21 7.07 -13.54
CA LYS A 586 -34.25 8.11 -13.09
C LYS A 586 -32.82 7.82 -13.58
N TYR A 587 -32.40 6.57 -13.65
CA TYR A 587 -31.08 6.19 -14.13
C TYR A 587 -31.02 6.18 -15.66
N GLU A 588 -32.11 5.78 -16.34
CA GLU A 588 -32.19 5.88 -17.80
C GLU A 588 -32.13 7.34 -18.28
N SER A 589 -32.62 8.28 -17.48
CA SER A 589 -32.53 9.71 -17.79
C SER A 589 -31.08 10.20 -17.88
N LEU A 590 -30.17 9.66 -17.05
CA LEU A 590 -28.73 9.97 -17.08
C LEU A 590 -28.07 9.61 -18.43
N LYS A 591 -28.57 8.55 -19.10
CA LYS A 591 -28.13 8.20 -20.46
C LYS A 591 -28.61 9.24 -21.47
N ASN A 592 -29.84 9.73 -21.34
CA ASN A 592 -30.39 10.77 -22.22
C ASN A 592 -29.70 12.13 -22.02
N GLU A 593 -29.25 12.43 -20.83
CA GLU A 593 -28.49 13.63 -20.47
C GLU A 593 -27.01 13.56 -20.89
N GLY A 594 -26.55 12.41 -21.38
CA GLY A 594 -25.15 12.19 -21.80
C GLY A 594 -24.16 12.12 -20.63
N ILE A 595 -24.63 11.75 -19.44
CA ILE A 595 -23.79 11.52 -18.26
C ILE A 595 -23.25 10.09 -18.27
N CYS A 596 -24.09 9.12 -18.63
CA CYS A 596 -23.72 7.72 -18.75
C CYS A 596 -23.90 7.23 -20.20
N ASP A 597 -22.99 6.38 -20.66
CA ASP A 597 -23.11 5.68 -21.96
C ASP A 597 -23.94 4.39 -21.81
N GLY A 598 -23.98 3.80 -20.62
CA GLY A 598 -24.71 2.59 -20.27
C GLY A 598 -25.14 2.56 -18.81
N VAL A 599 -26.31 1.98 -18.55
CA VAL A 599 -26.86 1.73 -17.22
C VAL A 599 -27.55 0.37 -17.25
N THR A 600 -27.38 -0.44 -16.19
CA THR A 600 -28.03 -1.76 -16.10
C THR A 600 -28.31 -2.13 -14.64
N ARG A 601 -29.31 -3.00 -14.46
CA ARG A 601 -29.59 -3.67 -13.19
C ARG A 601 -28.70 -4.91 -13.09
N VAL A 602 -28.12 -5.13 -11.93
CA VAL A 602 -27.37 -6.35 -11.61
C VAL A 602 -27.85 -6.86 -10.25
N LEU A 603 -28.51 -8.00 -10.24
CA LEU A 603 -28.95 -8.63 -9.01
C LEU A 603 -27.87 -9.64 -8.60
N GLU A 604 -27.36 -9.51 -7.38
CA GLU A 604 -26.28 -10.31 -6.83
C GLU A 604 -26.80 -11.06 -5.58
N ASP A 605 -26.42 -12.37 -5.48
CA ASP A 605 -26.76 -13.19 -4.32
C ASP A 605 -25.60 -14.16 -4.05
N GLU A 606 -25.12 -14.19 -2.83
CA GLU A 606 -23.99 -15.03 -2.41
C GLU A 606 -24.44 -16.38 -1.80
N ARG A 607 -25.74 -16.61 -1.68
CA ARG A 607 -26.33 -17.78 -1.01
C ARG A 607 -27.19 -18.60 -1.96
N VAL A 608 -26.56 -19.15 -2.99
CA VAL A 608 -27.25 -19.98 -3.97
C VAL A 608 -26.67 -21.39 -3.96
N ASP A 609 -27.54 -22.37 -3.79
CA ASP A 609 -27.16 -23.78 -3.84
C ASP A 609 -27.29 -24.31 -5.27
N ILE A 610 -26.25 -24.97 -5.76
CA ILE A 610 -26.22 -25.54 -7.11
C ILE A 610 -26.08 -27.05 -7.00
N SER A 611 -26.92 -27.79 -7.74
CA SER A 611 -26.84 -29.24 -7.84
C SER A 611 -26.86 -29.73 -9.28
N ALA A 612 -26.03 -30.75 -9.57
CA ALA A 612 -26.01 -31.42 -10.87
C ALA A 612 -25.61 -32.87 -10.70
N GLY A 613 -26.44 -33.80 -11.19
CA GLY A 613 -26.23 -35.22 -10.99
C GLY A 613 -26.19 -35.61 -9.51
N SER A 614 -25.06 -36.10 -9.02
CA SER A 614 -24.85 -36.44 -7.59
C SER A 614 -24.05 -35.41 -6.81
N GLY A 615 -23.60 -34.32 -7.46
CA GLY A 615 -22.81 -33.27 -6.85
C GLY A 615 -23.67 -32.07 -6.46
N SER A 616 -23.34 -31.43 -5.33
CA SER A 616 -23.93 -30.17 -4.89
C SER A 616 -22.87 -29.23 -4.37
N ILE A 617 -23.10 -27.94 -4.53
CA ILE A 617 -22.28 -26.84 -4.00
C ILE A 617 -23.23 -25.84 -3.34
N SER A 618 -22.93 -25.45 -2.13
CA SER A 618 -23.63 -24.38 -1.41
C SER A 618 -22.85 -23.09 -1.52
N ASP A 619 -23.53 -21.96 -1.28
CA ASP A 619 -22.97 -20.59 -1.26
C ASP A 619 -22.27 -20.20 -2.57
N ALA A 620 -22.88 -20.54 -3.72
CA ALA A 620 -22.45 -20.03 -5.00
C ALA A 620 -22.94 -18.58 -5.21
N TYR A 621 -22.17 -17.82 -5.97
CA TYR A 621 -22.45 -16.43 -6.33
C TYR A 621 -23.31 -16.38 -7.58
N LEU A 622 -24.53 -15.91 -7.44
CA LEU A 622 -25.45 -15.65 -8.55
C LEU A 622 -25.35 -14.19 -8.98
N MET A 623 -25.22 -13.97 -10.27
CA MET A 623 -25.34 -12.67 -10.91
C MET A 623 -26.46 -12.75 -11.96
N ALA A 624 -27.56 -12.01 -11.73
CA ALA A 624 -28.65 -11.93 -12.71
C ALA A 624 -28.57 -10.61 -13.46
N ILE A 625 -28.54 -10.70 -14.81
CA ILE A 625 -28.22 -9.56 -15.69
C ILE A 625 -29.18 -9.45 -16.87
N ASN A 626 -29.36 -8.24 -17.38
CA ASN A 626 -29.92 -7.95 -18.69
C ASN A 626 -28.79 -7.97 -19.72
N THR A 627 -28.68 -9.01 -20.53
CA THR A 627 -27.51 -9.29 -21.38
C THR A 627 -27.07 -8.14 -22.26
N LYS A 628 -28.00 -7.41 -22.89
CA LYS A 628 -27.71 -6.27 -23.75
C LYS A 628 -27.19 -5.08 -22.97
N GLU A 629 -27.94 -4.65 -21.95
CA GLU A 629 -27.57 -3.51 -21.12
C GLU A 629 -26.26 -3.76 -20.38
N PHE A 630 -26.06 -4.98 -19.88
CA PHE A 630 -24.83 -5.40 -19.24
C PHE A 630 -23.63 -5.34 -20.19
N GLY A 631 -23.79 -5.77 -21.45
CA GLY A 631 -22.74 -5.69 -22.44
C GLY A 631 -22.35 -4.24 -22.82
N GLU A 632 -23.31 -3.29 -22.74
CA GLU A 632 -23.04 -1.86 -22.95
C GLU A 632 -22.39 -1.18 -21.72
N THR A 633 -22.58 -1.74 -20.53
CA THR A 633 -22.19 -1.12 -19.25
C THR A 633 -20.95 -1.73 -18.63
N ALA A 634 -20.85 -3.05 -18.59
CA ALA A 634 -19.77 -3.77 -17.90
C ALA A 634 -18.46 -3.73 -18.67
N LYS A 635 -17.34 -3.80 -17.92
CA LYS A 635 -15.97 -3.75 -18.44
C LYS A 635 -15.22 -5.04 -18.12
N LEU A 636 -14.98 -5.87 -19.10
CA LEU A 636 -14.11 -7.04 -18.96
C LEU A 636 -12.72 -6.72 -19.50
N GLN A 637 -11.69 -7.09 -18.76
CA GLN A 637 -10.31 -6.97 -19.20
C GLN A 637 -9.99 -8.01 -20.27
N SER A 638 -9.35 -7.61 -21.37
CA SER A 638 -9.05 -8.45 -22.53
C SER A 638 -8.21 -9.69 -22.23
N ASP A 639 -7.39 -9.64 -21.18
CA ASP A 639 -6.47 -10.71 -20.78
C ASP A 639 -7.19 -11.96 -20.23
N GLN A 640 -8.51 -11.91 -20.06
CA GLN A 640 -9.32 -13.02 -19.52
C GLN A 640 -10.09 -13.81 -20.56
N ASN A 641 -10.15 -13.30 -21.79
CA ASN A 641 -10.83 -13.96 -22.89
C ASN A 641 -10.05 -15.15 -23.49
N ASP A 642 -8.81 -15.40 -23.06
CA ASP A 642 -7.88 -16.35 -23.69
C ASP A 642 -8.27 -17.83 -23.53
N ASP A 643 -9.50 -18.13 -23.06
CA ASP A 643 -9.62 -19.38 -22.41
C ASP A 643 -10.40 -20.46 -23.08
N ILE A 644 -11.34 -20.21 -23.92
CA ILE A 644 -12.13 -21.35 -24.38
C ILE A 644 -12.30 -21.40 -25.89
N ASN A 645 -12.26 -20.31 -26.65
CA ASN A 645 -12.44 -20.36 -28.09
C ASN A 645 -12.00 -19.13 -28.92
N ASP A 646 -11.09 -18.28 -28.44
CA ASP A 646 -10.74 -17.02 -29.11
C ASP A 646 -11.96 -16.10 -29.40
N ALA A 647 -13.06 -16.29 -28.68
CA ALA A 647 -14.30 -15.57 -28.91
C ALA A 647 -14.38 -14.35 -28.00
N HIS A 648 -14.82 -13.23 -28.55
CA HIS A 648 -15.10 -12.03 -27.74
C HIS A 648 -16.16 -12.36 -26.67
N TRP A 649 -16.01 -11.84 -25.45
CA TRP A 649 -16.86 -12.17 -24.30
C TRP A 649 -18.35 -11.85 -24.53
N PHE A 650 -18.70 -10.94 -25.41
CA PHE A 650 -20.09 -10.71 -25.83
C PHE A 650 -20.76 -11.95 -26.46
N ASN A 651 -19.99 -12.89 -26.98
CA ASN A 651 -20.59 -14.14 -27.49
C ASN A 651 -21.20 -14.97 -26.36
N TYR A 652 -20.64 -14.93 -25.16
CA TYR A 652 -21.23 -15.59 -23.99
C TYR A 652 -22.56 -14.95 -23.59
N LEU A 653 -22.62 -13.59 -23.61
CA LEU A 653 -23.87 -12.86 -23.37
C LEU A 653 -24.93 -13.16 -24.44
N ASN A 654 -24.53 -13.31 -25.72
CA ASN A 654 -25.42 -13.66 -26.79
C ASN A 654 -25.97 -15.10 -26.65
N GLU A 655 -25.15 -16.05 -26.17
CA GLU A 655 -25.63 -17.40 -25.89
C GLU A 655 -26.64 -17.41 -24.70
N LEU A 656 -26.39 -16.63 -23.67
CA LEU A 656 -27.35 -16.45 -22.59
C LEU A 656 -28.65 -15.77 -23.03
N ALA A 657 -28.58 -14.81 -23.94
CA ALA A 657 -29.75 -14.14 -24.49
C ALA A 657 -30.67 -15.03 -25.35
N LYS A 658 -30.12 -16.09 -25.98
CA LYS A 658 -30.89 -17.05 -26.79
C LYS A 658 -31.73 -18.01 -25.95
N GLU A 659 -31.29 -18.30 -24.73
CA GLU A 659 -31.90 -19.30 -23.84
C GLU A 659 -32.39 -18.57 -22.57
N PRO A 660 -33.70 -18.32 -22.40
CA PRO A 660 -34.21 -17.64 -21.21
C PRO A 660 -33.84 -18.34 -19.90
N ASP A 661 -33.90 -19.66 -19.84
CA ASP A 661 -33.54 -20.51 -18.70
C ASP A 661 -32.04 -20.93 -18.78
N GLY A 662 -31.24 -20.25 -19.59
CA GLY A 662 -29.81 -20.48 -19.72
C GLY A 662 -29.00 -19.86 -18.59
N VAL A 663 -27.80 -20.43 -18.34
CA VAL A 663 -26.84 -19.91 -17.40
C VAL A 663 -25.44 -19.96 -17.95
N ILE A 664 -24.63 -18.97 -17.58
CA ILE A 664 -23.18 -19.00 -17.74
C ILE A 664 -22.59 -19.44 -16.39
N ILE A 665 -21.66 -20.38 -16.41
CA ILE A 665 -21.03 -20.86 -15.18
C ILE A 665 -19.51 -20.63 -15.19
N SER A 666 -18.93 -20.53 -14.01
CA SER A 666 -17.47 -20.44 -13.88
C SER A 666 -16.79 -21.77 -14.16
N SER A 667 -15.56 -21.72 -14.69
CA SER A 667 -14.78 -22.90 -15.06
C SER A 667 -14.43 -23.81 -13.90
N ASN A 668 -14.31 -23.27 -12.67
CA ASN A 668 -14.11 -24.06 -11.47
C ASN A 668 -15.39 -24.81 -11.07
N LEU A 669 -16.57 -24.18 -11.19
CA LEU A 669 -17.86 -24.85 -11.00
C LEU A 669 -18.04 -25.98 -11.99
N ALA A 670 -17.80 -25.71 -13.26
CA ALA A 670 -17.88 -26.72 -14.33
C ALA A 670 -16.95 -27.92 -14.06
N LYS A 671 -15.76 -27.67 -13.54
CA LYS A 671 -14.78 -28.71 -13.21
C LYS A 671 -15.20 -29.57 -12.02
N VAL A 672 -15.74 -28.95 -10.97
CA VAL A 672 -16.13 -29.67 -9.74
C VAL A 672 -17.36 -30.54 -9.98
N LEU A 673 -18.36 -30.02 -10.70
CA LEU A 673 -19.60 -30.75 -11.01
C LEU A 673 -19.50 -31.59 -12.31
N GLY A 674 -18.38 -31.52 -13.06
CA GLY A 674 -18.19 -32.25 -14.30
C GLY A 674 -19.07 -31.76 -15.47
N LEU A 675 -19.52 -30.50 -15.44
CA LEU A 675 -20.47 -29.92 -16.38
C LEU A 675 -19.78 -29.44 -17.68
N LYS A 676 -20.52 -29.54 -18.78
CA LYS A 676 -20.15 -29.05 -20.11
C LYS A 676 -21.26 -28.14 -20.66
N VAL A 677 -20.93 -27.34 -21.65
CA VAL A 677 -21.93 -26.56 -22.38
C VAL A 677 -23.00 -27.49 -22.95
N GLY A 678 -24.26 -27.18 -22.69
CA GLY A 678 -25.44 -27.94 -23.02
C GLY A 678 -25.98 -28.85 -21.93
N ASP A 679 -25.24 -29.11 -20.85
CA ASP A 679 -25.71 -29.86 -19.72
C ASP A 679 -26.71 -29.05 -18.88
N SER A 680 -27.52 -29.74 -18.06
CA SER A 680 -28.47 -29.09 -17.17
C SER A 680 -27.97 -29.13 -15.74
N LEU A 681 -28.23 -28.09 -14.97
CA LEU A 681 -28.04 -27.98 -13.53
C LEU A 681 -29.31 -27.44 -12.88
N ASN A 682 -29.41 -27.63 -11.58
CA ASN A 682 -30.45 -27.06 -10.76
C ASN A 682 -29.82 -26.05 -9.80
N TYR A 683 -30.38 -24.87 -9.69
CA TYR A 683 -29.96 -23.88 -8.70
C TYR A 683 -31.15 -23.45 -7.84
N SER A 684 -30.91 -23.33 -6.56
CA SER A 684 -31.91 -22.95 -5.56
C SER A 684 -31.45 -21.71 -4.82
N ARG A 685 -32.44 -20.84 -4.59
CA ARG A 685 -32.24 -19.59 -3.94
C ARG A 685 -33.20 -19.42 -2.79
N TYR A 686 -32.73 -18.73 -1.74
CA TYR A 686 -33.61 -18.32 -0.66
C TYR A 686 -34.58 -17.23 -1.15
N VAL A 687 -35.86 -17.46 -0.94
CA VAL A 687 -36.94 -16.49 -1.22
C VAL A 687 -37.48 -16.02 0.13
N PRO A 688 -37.46 -14.70 0.41
CA PRO A 688 -38.02 -14.19 1.63
C PRO A 688 -39.55 -14.16 1.53
N GLU A 689 -40.20 -15.28 1.73
CA GLU A 689 -41.61 -15.35 1.99
C GLU A 689 -41.81 -15.79 3.44
N ALA A 690 -42.34 -14.89 4.27
CA ALA A 690 -42.51 -15.19 5.68
C ALA A 690 -43.90 -15.75 5.97
N VAL A 691 -44.02 -17.04 6.14
CA VAL A 691 -44.99 -17.62 7.04
C VAL A 691 -44.19 -18.55 7.93
N ASP A 692 -44.12 -18.26 9.23
CA ASP A 692 -43.47 -19.07 10.26
C ASP A 692 -42.07 -19.55 9.94
N ASP A 693 -41.05 -18.80 10.23
CA ASP A 693 -39.58 -19.14 10.30
C ASP A 693 -39.03 -20.21 9.34
N ASP A 694 -39.85 -20.78 8.46
CA ASP A 694 -39.47 -21.73 7.44
C ASP A 694 -38.96 -20.99 6.19
N GLN A 695 -37.67 -21.03 6.00
CA GLN A 695 -36.98 -20.53 4.80
C GLN A 695 -37.43 -21.33 3.57
N ILE A 696 -38.13 -20.67 2.64
CA ILE A 696 -38.55 -21.34 1.39
C ILE A 696 -37.43 -21.22 0.37
N TYR A 697 -36.83 -22.37 0.05
CA TYR A 697 -35.91 -22.48 -1.08
C TYR A 697 -36.74 -22.74 -2.36
N ALA A 698 -36.75 -21.76 -3.26
CA ALA A 698 -37.21 -22.02 -4.60
C ALA A 698 -36.06 -22.58 -5.45
N SER A 699 -36.37 -23.49 -6.35
CA SER A 699 -35.39 -24.24 -7.12
C SER A 699 -35.76 -24.24 -8.60
N GLU A 700 -34.81 -23.94 -9.48
CA GLU A 700 -35.00 -23.89 -10.92
C GLU A 700 -33.94 -24.69 -11.69
N ASN A 701 -34.40 -25.32 -12.77
CA ASN A 701 -33.51 -26.01 -13.70
C ASN A 701 -32.98 -25.04 -14.77
N ALA A 702 -31.68 -25.07 -14.99
CA ALA A 702 -31.03 -24.22 -15.97
C ALA A 702 -30.10 -25.04 -16.90
N LYS A 703 -29.94 -24.56 -18.14
CA LYS A 703 -29.03 -25.14 -19.13
C LYS A 703 -27.75 -24.33 -19.20
N VAL A 704 -26.60 -24.99 -19.14
CA VAL A 704 -25.30 -24.35 -19.27
C VAL A 704 -25.09 -23.86 -20.70
N CYS A 705 -25.13 -22.54 -20.90
CA CYS A 705 -24.94 -21.90 -22.20
C CYS A 705 -23.46 -21.61 -22.49
N ALA A 706 -22.68 -21.26 -21.47
CA ALA A 706 -21.27 -20.96 -21.60
C ALA A 706 -20.51 -21.25 -20.29
N ILE A 707 -19.20 -21.44 -20.43
CA ILE A 707 -18.27 -21.61 -19.30
C ILE A 707 -17.19 -20.53 -19.40
N VAL A 708 -16.99 -19.75 -18.32
CA VAL A 708 -16.06 -18.62 -18.27
C VAL A 708 -15.04 -18.79 -17.15
N LYS A 709 -13.83 -18.26 -17.31
CA LYS A 709 -12.83 -18.19 -16.22
C LYS A 709 -12.99 -16.94 -15.40
N GLY A 710 -13.30 -15.83 -16.02
CA GLY A 710 -13.54 -14.55 -15.39
C GLY A 710 -14.79 -13.90 -15.90
N PHE A 711 -15.42 -13.07 -15.08
CA PHE A 711 -16.59 -12.28 -15.42
C PHE A 711 -16.53 -10.94 -14.70
N PRO A 712 -17.02 -9.82 -15.26
CA PRO A 712 -16.97 -8.53 -14.59
C PRO A 712 -17.59 -8.60 -13.18
N GLY A 713 -16.90 -8.08 -12.17
CA GLY A 713 -17.34 -8.11 -10.77
C GLY A 713 -17.16 -9.45 -10.05
N TYR A 714 -16.75 -10.52 -10.75
CA TYR A 714 -16.58 -11.83 -10.13
C TYR A 714 -15.15 -12.12 -9.73
N GLU A 715 -14.89 -12.29 -8.43
CA GLU A 715 -13.61 -12.76 -7.88
C GLU A 715 -13.72 -14.22 -7.45
N ARG A 716 -12.87 -15.07 -8.03
CA ARG A 716 -12.86 -16.51 -7.78
C ARG A 716 -12.35 -16.88 -6.40
N TYR A 717 -11.41 -16.08 -5.86
CA TYR A 717 -10.75 -16.40 -4.60
C TYR A 717 -11.15 -15.41 -3.52
N THR A 718 -11.69 -15.93 -2.42
CA THR A 718 -11.98 -15.18 -1.22
C THR A 718 -11.08 -15.66 -0.08
N TYR A 719 -10.86 -14.80 0.90
CA TYR A 719 -9.98 -15.06 2.01
C TYR A 719 -10.74 -14.80 3.31
N GLU A 720 -10.91 -15.83 4.11
CA GLU A 720 -11.51 -15.72 5.42
C GLU A 720 -10.43 -15.83 6.49
N THR A 721 -10.52 -14.99 7.51
CA THR A 721 -9.60 -15.00 8.65
C THR A 721 -10.36 -15.58 9.85
N ASP A 722 -9.82 -16.66 10.44
CA ASP A 722 -10.39 -17.23 11.65
C ASP A 722 -10.08 -16.38 12.91
N ALA A 723 -10.66 -16.76 14.05
CA ALA A 723 -10.45 -16.05 15.31
C ALA A 723 -8.99 -16.09 15.79
N GLU A 724 -8.20 -17.04 15.31
CA GLU A 724 -6.78 -17.18 15.61
C GLU A 724 -5.89 -16.40 14.63
N GLY A 725 -6.47 -15.72 13.63
CA GLY A 725 -5.75 -14.93 12.64
C GLY A 725 -5.14 -15.75 11.49
N ASN A 726 -5.50 -17.03 11.33
CA ASN A 726 -5.09 -17.82 10.18
C ASN A 726 -5.99 -17.50 8.98
N VAL A 727 -5.39 -17.35 7.81
CA VAL A 727 -6.11 -17.03 6.58
C VAL A 727 -6.35 -18.30 5.77
N THR A 728 -7.61 -18.60 5.49
CA THR A 728 -8.02 -19.68 4.59
C THR A 728 -8.46 -19.12 3.25
N GLU A 729 -7.94 -19.72 2.17
CA GLU A 729 -8.34 -19.39 0.79
C GLU A 729 -9.54 -20.25 0.42
N GLN A 730 -10.64 -19.62 0.03
CA GLN A 730 -11.83 -20.30 -0.46
C GLN A 730 -12.05 -19.97 -1.95
N GLU A 731 -12.61 -20.91 -2.70
CA GLU A 731 -13.02 -20.67 -4.08
C GLU A 731 -14.51 -20.36 -4.14
N LYS A 732 -14.87 -19.19 -4.64
CA LYS A 732 -16.25 -18.84 -5.04
C LYS A 732 -16.60 -19.48 -6.39
N TYR A 733 -17.85 -19.86 -6.54
CA TYR A 733 -18.39 -20.41 -7.79
C TYR A 733 -19.41 -19.44 -8.35
N LEU A 734 -19.34 -19.13 -9.64
CA LEU A 734 -20.23 -18.18 -10.30
C LEU A 734 -21.29 -18.91 -11.15
N ILE A 735 -22.51 -18.40 -11.05
CA ILE A 735 -23.61 -18.64 -11.98
C ILE A 735 -24.15 -17.30 -12.45
N VAL A 736 -24.27 -17.09 -13.78
CA VAL A 736 -24.87 -15.88 -14.36
C VAL A 736 -26.15 -16.28 -15.06
N ALA A 737 -27.25 -15.63 -14.74
CA ALA A 737 -28.58 -15.93 -15.27
C ALA A 737 -29.24 -14.67 -15.88
N ASN A 738 -30.33 -14.86 -16.62
CA ASN A 738 -31.14 -13.75 -17.12
C ASN A 738 -31.92 -13.08 -15.95
N TYR A 739 -31.82 -11.76 -15.82
CA TYR A 739 -32.49 -10.99 -14.79
C TYR A 739 -34.02 -11.23 -14.79
N ALA A 740 -34.65 -11.17 -15.95
CA ALA A 740 -36.08 -11.37 -16.06
C ALA A 740 -36.53 -12.74 -15.56
N THR A 741 -35.78 -13.82 -15.89
CA THR A 741 -36.08 -15.17 -15.43
C THR A 741 -35.91 -15.31 -13.91
N VAL A 742 -34.86 -14.73 -13.35
CA VAL A 742 -34.62 -14.80 -11.90
C VAL A 742 -35.72 -14.05 -11.13
N VAL A 743 -36.11 -12.87 -11.57
CA VAL A 743 -37.19 -12.11 -10.93
C VAL A 743 -38.55 -12.80 -11.08
N GLU A 744 -38.84 -13.40 -12.24
CA GLU A 744 -40.07 -14.14 -12.46
C GLU A 744 -40.19 -15.37 -11.56
N LYS A 745 -39.07 -16.09 -11.35
CA LYS A 745 -39.07 -17.37 -10.63
C LYS A 745 -38.85 -17.24 -9.13
N PHE A 746 -38.06 -16.27 -8.70
CA PHE A 746 -37.67 -16.10 -7.30
C PHE A 746 -38.20 -14.83 -6.65
N GLY A 747 -38.93 -14.00 -7.39
CA GLY A 747 -39.40 -12.72 -6.90
C GLY A 747 -38.36 -11.58 -6.97
N MET A 748 -38.82 -10.36 -6.75
CA MET A 748 -38.01 -9.17 -6.73
C MET A 748 -37.19 -9.08 -5.45
N THR A 749 -35.90 -8.88 -5.58
CA THR A 749 -34.99 -8.58 -4.46
C THR A 749 -34.10 -7.39 -4.82
N PRO A 750 -33.48 -6.72 -3.84
CA PRO A 750 -32.61 -5.58 -4.10
C PRO A 750 -31.52 -5.91 -5.13
N TYR A 751 -31.30 -4.97 -6.02
CA TYR A 751 -30.25 -5.05 -7.05
C TYR A 751 -29.35 -3.83 -6.97
N SER A 752 -28.13 -3.95 -7.50
CA SER A 752 -27.23 -2.82 -7.72
C SER A 752 -27.43 -2.23 -9.12
N VAL A 753 -27.29 -0.92 -9.25
CA VAL A 753 -27.32 -0.19 -10.52
C VAL A 753 -25.89 0.03 -10.99
N TRP A 754 -25.50 -0.62 -12.07
CA TRP A 754 -24.19 -0.46 -12.68
C TRP A 754 -24.22 0.60 -13.78
N MET A 755 -23.18 1.45 -13.84
CA MET A 755 -23.10 2.59 -14.75
C MET A 755 -21.78 2.64 -15.46
N ASN A 756 -21.79 2.93 -16.77
CA ASN A 756 -20.65 3.26 -17.58
C ASN A 756 -20.67 4.75 -17.88
N LEU A 757 -19.72 5.50 -17.33
CA LEU A 757 -19.67 6.96 -17.43
C LEU A 757 -19.22 7.42 -18.81
N SER A 758 -19.84 8.47 -19.32
CA SER A 758 -19.42 9.12 -20.56
C SER A 758 -18.06 9.81 -20.39
N LYS A 759 -17.31 9.94 -21.47
CA LYS A 759 -15.96 10.55 -21.43
C LYS A 759 -15.97 11.96 -20.81
N GLY A 760 -15.17 12.14 -19.75
CA GLY A 760 -15.03 13.42 -19.05
C GLY A 760 -16.09 13.70 -18.01
N LYS A 761 -16.97 12.74 -17.73
CA LYS A 761 -17.90 12.79 -16.61
C LYS A 761 -17.35 12.06 -15.39
N THR A 762 -17.76 12.46 -14.20
CA THR A 762 -17.33 11.90 -12.92
C THR A 762 -18.56 11.48 -12.10
N VAL A 763 -18.32 10.74 -11.05
CA VAL A 763 -19.35 10.32 -10.09
C VAL A 763 -20.04 11.50 -9.43
N ASP A 764 -19.31 12.60 -9.21
CA ASP A 764 -19.85 13.84 -8.62
C ASP A 764 -20.95 14.49 -9.48
N ASP A 765 -20.99 14.15 -10.79
CA ASP A 765 -22.03 14.59 -11.71
C ASP A 765 -23.39 13.86 -11.47
N ILE A 766 -23.40 12.79 -10.64
CA ILE A 766 -24.58 11.93 -10.43
C ILE A 766 -25.11 12.03 -9.00
N TYR A 767 -24.56 11.24 -8.08
CA TYR A 767 -25.01 11.13 -6.69
C TYR A 767 -23.81 10.97 -5.74
N LYS A 768 -23.99 11.36 -4.47
CA LYS A 768 -22.90 11.35 -3.46
C LYS A 768 -22.51 9.95 -2.95
N ASN A 769 -23.37 8.95 -3.05
CA ASN A 769 -23.17 7.62 -2.45
C ASN A 769 -22.92 6.52 -3.50
N LEU A 770 -22.08 6.80 -4.49
CA LEU A 770 -21.69 5.84 -5.52
C LEU A 770 -20.33 5.23 -5.23
N THR A 771 -20.21 3.92 -5.37
CA THR A 771 -18.91 3.24 -5.39
C THR A 771 -18.33 3.33 -6.79
N SER A 772 -17.24 4.07 -6.96
CA SER A 772 -16.60 4.27 -8.26
C SER A 772 -15.25 3.57 -8.33
N ALA A 773 -14.99 2.91 -9.45
CA ALA A 773 -13.68 2.33 -9.74
C ALA A 773 -12.56 3.39 -9.67
N GLN A 774 -12.82 4.63 -10.16
CA GLN A 774 -11.85 5.71 -10.12
C GLN A 774 -11.59 6.19 -8.68
N GLN A 775 -12.63 6.30 -7.84
CA GLN A 775 -12.45 6.64 -6.43
C GLN A 775 -11.61 5.60 -5.70
N LEU A 776 -11.90 4.31 -5.88
CA LEU A 776 -11.12 3.23 -5.29
C LEU A 776 -9.67 3.21 -5.79
N ILE A 777 -9.41 3.54 -7.07
CA ILE A 777 -8.06 3.70 -7.59
C ILE A 777 -7.35 4.87 -6.90
N ASP A 778 -8.02 6.01 -6.76
CA ASP A 778 -7.43 7.20 -6.14
C ASP A 778 -7.21 7.02 -4.63
N GLU A 779 -8.12 6.36 -3.94
CA GLU A 779 -7.96 5.95 -2.55
C GLU A 779 -6.77 5.00 -2.38
N ASN A 780 -6.63 4.02 -3.27
CA ASN A 780 -5.50 3.10 -3.24
C ASN A 780 -4.18 3.81 -3.52
N LYS A 781 -4.12 4.73 -4.51
CA LYS A 781 -2.94 5.57 -4.77
C LYS A 781 -2.58 6.44 -3.58
N ASN A 782 -3.58 6.85 -2.81
CA ASN A 782 -3.41 7.63 -1.58
C ASN A 782 -3.05 6.76 -0.36
N SER A 783 -3.07 5.43 -0.49
CA SER A 783 -2.68 4.55 0.60
C SER A 783 -1.19 4.72 0.96
N ALA A 784 -0.89 4.69 2.25
CA ALA A 784 0.48 4.86 2.75
C ALA A 784 1.45 3.84 2.14
N THR A 785 1.02 2.59 1.96
CA THR A 785 1.84 1.51 1.39
C THR A 785 2.24 1.80 -0.06
N VAL A 786 1.32 2.27 -0.90
CA VAL A 786 1.58 2.61 -2.30
C VAL A 786 2.45 3.86 -2.40
N GLN A 787 2.20 4.88 -1.57
CA GLN A 787 3.01 6.09 -1.50
C GLN A 787 4.45 5.80 -1.06
N ILE A 788 4.62 4.98 -0.01
CA ILE A 788 5.94 4.53 0.45
C ILE A 788 6.71 3.89 -0.70
N THR A 789 6.08 2.96 -1.38
CA THR A 789 6.72 2.19 -2.45
C THR A 789 7.11 3.08 -3.63
N ASN A 790 6.17 3.86 -4.15
CA ASN A 790 6.42 4.78 -5.26
C ASN A 790 7.43 5.86 -4.89
N GLY A 791 7.34 6.40 -3.68
CA GLY A 791 8.26 7.40 -3.14
C GLY A 791 9.67 6.87 -3.03
N MET A 792 9.85 5.67 -2.47
CA MET A 792 11.17 5.08 -2.29
C MET A 792 11.81 4.66 -3.61
N PHE A 793 11.05 4.09 -4.56
CA PHE A 793 11.57 3.81 -5.90
C PHE A 793 11.97 5.10 -6.64
N THR A 794 11.17 6.15 -6.53
CA THR A 794 11.47 7.46 -7.14
C THR A 794 12.72 8.08 -6.52
N LEU A 795 12.86 8.06 -5.19
CA LEU A 795 14.05 8.56 -4.49
C LEU A 795 15.29 7.75 -4.84
N SER A 796 15.21 6.42 -4.80
CA SER A 796 16.31 5.52 -5.16
C SER A 796 16.81 5.79 -6.57
N PHE A 797 15.90 5.96 -7.52
CA PHE A 797 16.21 6.30 -8.90
C PHE A 797 16.89 7.67 -9.05
N ILE A 798 16.33 8.73 -8.48
CA ILE A 798 16.87 10.09 -8.55
C ILE A 798 18.27 10.14 -7.90
N LEU A 799 18.42 9.54 -6.72
CA LEU A 799 19.70 9.44 -6.02
C LEU A 799 20.74 8.71 -6.85
N SER A 800 20.37 7.58 -7.41
CA SER A 800 21.23 6.78 -8.27
C SER A 800 21.71 7.59 -9.49
N LEU A 801 20.81 8.37 -10.13
CA LEU A 801 21.17 9.24 -11.25
C LEU A 801 22.14 10.36 -10.84
N ILE A 802 21.90 11.05 -9.72
CA ILE A 802 22.77 12.12 -9.22
C ILE A 802 24.15 11.54 -8.91
N VAL A 803 24.20 10.47 -8.15
CA VAL A 803 25.45 9.82 -7.72
C VAL A 803 26.22 9.26 -8.92
N CYS A 804 25.51 8.68 -9.90
CA CYS A 804 26.10 8.21 -11.14
C CYS A 804 26.75 9.36 -11.95
N SER A 805 25.99 10.43 -12.17
CA SER A 805 26.47 11.58 -12.96
C SER A 805 27.69 12.23 -12.33
N VAL A 806 27.67 12.45 -11.03
CA VAL A 806 28.79 13.05 -10.29
C VAL A 806 29.96 12.09 -10.19
N GLY A 807 29.72 10.82 -9.90
CA GLY A 807 30.75 9.78 -9.82
C GLY A 807 31.47 9.60 -11.14
N PHE A 808 30.75 9.55 -12.24
CA PHE A 808 31.26 9.46 -13.58
C PHE A 808 32.15 10.67 -13.96
N LEU A 809 31.64 11.88 -13.73
CA LEU A 809 32.39 13.11 -14.00
C LEU A 809 33.66 13.19 -13.18
N LEU A 810 33.60 12.91 -11.89
CA LEU A 810 34.75 12.90 -11.01
C LEU A 810 35.81 11.88 -11.43
N TYR A 811 35.40 10.67 -11.72
CA TYR A 811 36.28 9.62 -12.14
C TYR A 811 37.09 10.06 -13.39
N TRP A 812 36.40 10.62 -14.38
CA TRP A 812 37.07 11.04 -15.61
C TRP A 812 37.96 12.28 -15.42
N VAL A 813 37.53 13.27 -14.65
CA VAL A 813 38.36 14.44 -14.32
C VAL A 813 39.65 14.00 -13.62
N MET A 814 39.55 13.07 -12.70
CA MET A 814 40.73 12.54 -11.98
C MET A 814 41.65 11.72 -12.87
N THR A 815 41.05 10.86 -13.69
CA THR A 815 41.84 10.06 -14.66
C THR A 815 42.61 10.97 -15.64
N LEU A 816 42.01 12.07 -16.09
CA LEU A 816 42.68 13.03 -16.93
C LEU A 816 43.83 13.71 -16.21
N LYS A 817 43.64 14.17 -14.97
CA LYS A 817 44.70 14.82 -14.18
C LYS A 817 45.87 13.89 -13.92
N GLN A 818 45.63 12.61 -13.58
CA GLN A 818 46.67 11.63 -13.36
C GLN A 818 47.48 11.29 -14.62
N ARG A 819 46.90 11.53 -15.80
CA ARG A 819 47.50 11.21 -17.11
C ARG A 819 47.99 12.43 -17.88
N GLU A 820 48.04 13.58 -17.26
CA GLU A 820 48.45 14.84 -17.89
C GLU A 820 49.84 14.74 -18.55
N LEU A 821 50.78 14.15 -17.85
CA LEU A 821 52.13 13.91 -18.39
C LEU A 821 52.13 12.96 -19.61
N GLN A 822 51.31 11.89 -19.57
CA GLN A 822 51.17 10.95 -20.69
C GLN A 822 50.63 11.63 -21.94
N PHE A 823 49.65 12.52 -21.80
CA PHE A 823 49.10 13.29 -22.91
C PHE A 823 50.14 14.30 -23.45
N GLY A 824 50.95 14.89 -22.57
CA GLY A 824 52.09 15.71 -22.97
C GLY A 824 53.07 14.93 -23.84
N ILE A 825 53.46 13.71 -23.44
CA ILE A 825 54.36 12.82 -24.20
C ILE A 825 53.74 12.45 -25.56
N TYR A 826 52.47 12.02 -25.61
CA TYR A 826 51.81 11.69 -26.88
C TYR A 826 51.75 12.87 -27.85
N ARG A 827 51.58 14.10 -27.37
CA ARG A 827 51.62 15.29 -28.19
C ARG A 827 53.03 15.62 -28.65
N ALA A 828 54.05 15.43 -27.81
CA ALA A 828 55.48 15.56 -28.19
C ALA A 828 55.86 14.55 -29.25
N MET A 829 55.23 13.34 -29.24
CA MET A 829 55.40 12.31 -30.29
C MET A 829 54.62 12.60 -31.58
N GLY A 830 53.95 13.74 -31.71
CA GLY A 830 53.25 14.16 -32.91
C GLY A 830 51.76 13.88 -33.01
N MET A 831 51.12 13.32 -31.95
CA MET A 831 49.68 13.11 -31.96
C MET A 831 48.92 14.47 -31.95
N ARG A 832 47.95 14.66 -32.88
CA ARG A 832 47.09 15.82 -32.91
C ARG A 832 46.09 15.80 -31.75
N MET A 833 45.61 16.98 -31.29
CA MET A 833 44.62 17.08 -30.23
C MET A 833 43.33 16.32 -30.58
N ARG A 834 42.95 16.24 -31.87
CA ARG A 834 41.81 15.44 -32.33
C ARG A 834 42.00 13.94 -32.09
N GLU A 835 43.21 13.45 -32.24
CA GLU A 835 43.55 12.03 -32.01
C GLU A 835 43.56 11.70 -30.51
N VAL A 836 44.04 12.60 -29.65
CA VAL A 836 43.96 12.45 -28.18
C VAL A 836 42.52 12.41 -27.72
N LYS A 837 41.64 13.26 -28.28
CA LYS A 837 40.22 13.23 -28.00
C LYS A 837 39.55 11.93 -28.49
N ALA A 838 39.88 11.46 -29.70
CA ALA A 838 39.36 10.20 -30.22
C ALA A 838 39.82 9.00 -29.37
N MET A 839 41.08 9.04 -28.88
CA MET A 839 41.60 8.03 -27.93
C MET A 839 40.76 8.00 -26.66
N LEU A 840 40.44 9.13 -26.05
CA LEU A 840 39.58 9.22 -24.86
C LEU A 840 38.13 8.81 -25.14
N LEU A 841 37.60 9.19 -26.29
CA LEU A 841 36.25 8.77 -26.71
C LEU A 841 36.17 7.23 -26.82
N ASN A 842 37.16 6.60 -27.45
CA ASN A 842 37.23 5.14 -27.55
C ASN A 842 37.31 4.50 -26.17
N GLU A 843 38.12 5.06 -25.25
CA GLU A 843 38.15 4.58 -23.87
C GLU A 843 36.81 4.70 -23.19
N GLN A 844 36.09 5.82 -23.39
CA GLN A 844 34.73 6.03 -22.81
C GLN A 844 33.71 5.03 -23.35
N ILE A 845 33.77 4.67 -24.63
CA ILE A 845 32.84 3.67 -25.21
C ILE A 845 32.97 2.34 -24.47
N PHE A 846 34.15 1.87 -24.22
CA PHE A 846 34.37 0.59 -23.55
C PHE A 846 34.16 0.65 -22.04
N LEU A 847 34.44 1.78 -21.40
CA LEU A 847 34.36 1.91 -19.93
C LEU A 847 33.03 2.45 -19.43
N SER A 848 32.23 3.05 -20.31
CA SER A 848 30.96 3.67 -19.91
C SER A 848 29.80 3.16 -20.74
N PHE A 849 29.85 3.26 -22.07
CA PHE A 849 28.72 2.88 -22.92
C PHE A 849 28.43 1.37 -22.86
N LEU A 850 29.45 0.51 -22.87
CA LEU A 850 29.24 -0.92 -22.76
C LEU A 850 28.68 -1.36 -21.39
N PRO A 851 29.17 -0.84 -20.24
CA PRO A 851 28.52 -1.02 -18.96
C PRO A 851 27.08 -0.52 -18.88
N LEU A 852 26.75 0.63 -19.50
CA LEU A 852 25.37 1.15 -19.55
C LEU A 852 24.44 0.19 -20.30
N LEU A 853 24.86 -0.31 -21.46
CA LEU A 853 24.08 -1.33 -22.21
C LEU A 853 23.93 -2.64 -21.42
N ALA A 854 25.00 -3.08 -20.76
CA ALA A 854 24.94 -4.27 -19.91
C ALA A 854 23.99 -4.06 -18.74
N GLY A 855 24.01 -2.86 -18.12
CA GLY A 855 23.09 -2.49 -17.07
C GLY A 855 21.63 -2.52 -17.52
N ALA A 856 21.33 -2.02 -18.71
CA ALA A 856 19.99 -2.09 -19.29
C ALA A 856 19.52 -3.54 -19.48
N GLY A 857 20.37 -4.39 -20.04
CA GLY A 857 20.07 -5.83 -20.21
C GLY A 857 19.85 -6.56 -18.88
N ILE A 858 20.68 -6.28 -17.86
CA ILE A 858 20.55 -6.85 -16.52
C ILE A 858 19.27 -6.34 -15.85
N GLY A 859 18.94 -5.04 -15.97
CA GLY A 859 17.72 -4.46 -15.40
C GLY A 859 16.45 -5.08 -15.97
N ILE A 860 16.38 -5.27 -17.29
CA ILE A 860 15.25 -5.95 -17.94
C ILE A 860 15.14 -7.41 -17.48
N THR A 861 16.30 -8.11 -17.40
CA THR A 861 16.32 -9.51 -16.94
C THR A 861 15.88 -9.61 -15.47
N ALA A 862 16.37 -8.73 -14.60
CA ALA A 862 15.95 -8.65 -13.21
C ALA A 862 14.44 -8.38 -13.10
N THR A 863 13.88 -7.46 -13.90
CA THR A 863 12.45 -7.21 -13.99
C THR A 863 11.67 -8.48 -14.32
N ALA A 864 12.06 -9.20 -15.36
CA ALA A 864 11.39 -10.42 -15.80
C ALA A 864 11.42 -11.55 -14.73
N MET A 865 12.50 -11.63 -13.96
CA MET A 865 12.72 -12.69 -12.96
C MET A 865 12.09 -12.38 -11.61
N PHE A 866 12.21 -11.14 -11.12
CA PHE A 866 11.93 -10.82 -9.71
C PHE A 866 10.61 -10.06 -9.50
N VAL A 867 10.10 -9.31 -10.50
CA VAL A 867 8.90 -8.47 -10.30
C VAL A 867 7.69 -9.31 -9.87
N ARG A 868 7.46 -10.47 -10.50
CA ARG A 868 6.35 -11.36 -10.13
C ARG A 868 6.49 -11.94 -8.71
N LEU A 869 7.71 -12.15 -8.23
CA LEU A 869 7.95 -12.64 -6.87
C LEU A 869 7.72 -11.53 -5.84
N ILE A 870 8.30 -10.36 -6.09
CA ILE A 870 8.20 -9.23 -5.15
C ILE A 870 6.76 -8.67 -5.13
N SER A 871 6.02 -8.77 -6.25
CA SER A 871 4.62 -8.34 -6.28
C SER A 871 3.70 -9.11 -5.32
N ILE A 872 4.10 -10.29 -4.82
CA ILE A 872 3.34 -11.02 -3.79
C ILE A 872 3.20 -10.20 -2.50
N ILE A 873 4.19 -9.37 -2.18
CA ILE A 873 4.17 -8.51 -0.99
C ILE A 873 3.06 -7.47 -1.07
N TYR A 874 2.77 -6.99 -2.27
CA TYR A 874 1.81 -5.90 -2.52
C TYR A 874 0.45 -6.40 -3.01
N LEU A 875 0.43 -7.57 -3.64
CA LEU A 875 -0.75 -8.20 -4.22
C LEU A 875 -0.74 -9.69 -3.82
N PRO A 876 -0.84 -9.99 -2.49
CA PRO A 876 -0.70 -11.37 -1.99
C PRO A 876 -1.88 -12.25 -2.40
N GLN A 877 -3.07 -11.68 -2.55
CA GLN A 877 -4.27 -12.41 -2.93
C GLN A 877 -4.15 -12.95 -4.36
N LYS A 878 -4.48 -14.21 -4.55
CA LYS A 878 -4.75 -14.74 -5.88
C LYS A 878 -5.95 -13.99 -6.45
N HIS A 879 -5.87 -13.70 -7.71
CA HIS A 879 -6.88 -12.93 -8.42
C HIS A 879 -7.10 -13.57 -9.80
N ASN A 880 -8.30 -13.43 -10.35
CA ASN A 880 -8.60 -13.89 -11.71
C ASN A 880 -7.63 -13.26 -12.71
N ILE A 881 -7.25 -12.00 -12.52
CA ILE A 881 -6.20 -11.33 -13.27
C ILE A 881 -4.83 -11.64 -12.67
N GLY A 882 -4.00 -12.37 -13.42
CA GLY A 882 -2.61 -12.62 -13.04
C GLY A 882 -1.77 -11.34 -13.03
N VAL A 883 -0.64 -11.37 -12.32
CA VAL A 883 0.32 -10.26 -12.35
C VAL A 883 1.06 -10.24 -13.67
N ASN A 884 0.79 -9.23 -14.49
CA ASN A 884 1.47 -8.96 -15.75
C ASN A 884 2.61 -7.98 -15.55
N VAL A 885 3.79 -8.28 -16.14
CA VAL A 885 4.96 -7.39 -16.05
C VAL A 885 4.85 -6.33 -17.15
N TYR A 886 4.76 -5.08 -16.76
CA TYR A 886 4.67 -3.95 -17.68
C TYR A 886 6.02 -3.27 -17.84
N ILE A 887 6.47 -3.19 -19.10
CA ILE A 887 7.70 -2.48 -19.48
C ILE A 887 7.27 -1.39 -20.47
N TYR A 888 7.15 -0.16 -19.99
CA TYR A 888 6.79 0.97 -20.85
C TYR A 888 7.99 1.50 -21.61
N GLN A 889 7.89 1.57 -22.93
CA GLN A 889 8.94 2.09 -23.79
C GLN A 889 9.23 3.57 -23.52
N SER A 890 8.23 4.36 -23.12
CA SER A 890 8.38 5.76 -22.72
C SER A 890 9.38 5.93 -21.58
N ASP A 891 9.20 5.14 -20.51
CA ASP A 891 10.05 5.23 -19.31
C ASP A 891 11.51 4.82 -19.64
N MET A 892 11.67 3.81 -20.50
CA MET A 892 12.98 3.40 -20.99
C MET A 892 13.66 4.49 -21.81
N LEU A 893 12.91 5.21 -22.67
CA LEU A 893 13.42 6.33 -23.48
C LEU A 893 13.75 7.54 -22.60
N GLU A 894 12.93 7.87 -21.62
CA GLU A 894 13.21 8.95 -20.66
C GLU A 894 14.49 8.67 -19.87
N LEU A 895 14.63 7.46 -19.33
CA LEU A 895 15.82 7.05 -18.60
C LEU A 895 17.07 7.07 -19.50
N ALA A 896 16.96 6.52 -20.69
CA ALA A 896 18.05 6.55 -21.66
C ALA A 896 18.41 8.00 -22.05
N GLY A 897 17.42 8.89 -22.20
CA GLY A 897 17.60 10.30 -22.51
C GLY A 897 18.34 11.04 -21.39
N VAL A 898 17.93 10.86 -20.14
CA VAL A 898 18.60 11.47 -18.97
C VAL A 898 20.05 10.98 -18.86
N LEU A 899 20.28 9.69 -19.00
CA LEU A 899 21.63 9.12 -18.99
C LEU A 899 22.49 9.63 -20.15
N PHE A 900 21.92 9.73 -21.35
CA PHE A 900 22.61 10.27 -22.51
C PHE A 900 23.01 11.74 -22.29
N VAL A 901 22.10 12.56 -21.76
CA VAL A 901 22.40 13.97 -21.41
C VAL A 901 23.51 14.05 -20.37
N ALA A 902 23.47 13.23 -19.31
CA ALA A 902 24.49 13.18 -18.29
C ALA A 902 25.88 12.83 -18.88
N VAL A 903 25.95 11.80 -19.74
CA VAL A 903 27.19 11.38 -20.41
C VAL A 903 27.68 12.48 -21.39
N ALA A 904 26.77 13.14 -22.13
CA ALA A 904 27.09 14.22 -23.05
C ALA A 904 27.65 15.45 -22.32
N VAL A 905 27.05 15.85 -21.20
CA VAL A 905 27.54 16.93 -20.34
C VAL A 905 28.95 16.58 -19.81
N CYS A 906 29.15 15.36 -19.31
CA CYS A 906 30.46 14.90 -18.88
C CYS A 906 31.48 14.99 -20.01
N TYR A 907 31.15 14.57 -21.23
CA TYR A 907 32.02 14.66 -22.40
C TYR A 907 32.42 16.10 -22.75
N VAL A 908 31.45 17.02 -22.70
CA VAL A 908 31.69 18.45 -22.93
C VAL A 908 32.65 19.04 -21.88
N VAL A 909 32.43 18.74 -20.61
CA VAL A 909 33.31 19.17 -19.49
C VAL A 909 34.72 18.61 -19.66
N ILE A 910 34.86 17.33 -19.95
CA ILE A 910 36.14 16.69 -20.23
C ILE A 910 36.87 17.32 -21.43
N SER A 911 36.14 17.55 -22.51
CA SER A 911 36.68 18.17 -23.72
C SER A 911 37.15 19.60 -23.48
N ARG A 912 36.46 20.39 -22.61
CA ARG A 912 36.89 21.75 -22.20
C ARG A 912 38.14 21.68 -21.31
N LEU A 913 38.19 20.77 -20.34
CA LEU A 913 39.34 20.59 -19.47
C LEU A 913 40.60 20.22 -20.27
N LEU A 914 40.48 19.31 -21.24
CA LEU A 914 41.58 18.93 -22.13
C LEU A 914 42.13 20.14 -22.95
N LYS A 915 41.25 21.05 -23.40
CA LYS A 915 41.64 22.25 -24.11
C LYS A 915 42.40 23.26 -23.22
N SER A 916 42.05 23.31 -21.92
CA SER A 916 42.65 24.24 -20.94
C SER A 916 44.00 23.79 -20.40
N MET A 917 44.37 22.52 -20.63
CA MET A 917 45.69 21.95 -20.19
C MET A 917 46.88 22.62 -20.94
N LYS A 918 47.74 23.32 -20.20
CA LYS A 918 48.94 23.94 -20.72
C LYS A 918 50.06 22.91 -20.79
N ILE A 919 50.32 22.37 -21.99
CA ILE A 919 51.25 21.25 -22.22
C ILE A 919 52.69 21.60 -21.87
N ALA A 920 53.09 22.86 -22.07
CA ALA A 920 54.41 23.31 -21.68
C ALA A 920 54.69 23.22 -20.17
N GLN A 921 53.63 23.40 -19.34
CA GLN A 921 53.76 23.22 -17.90
C GLN A 921 53.79 21.74 -17.49
N ALA A 922 53.06 20.87 -18.22
CA ALA A 922 53.06 19.44 -17.95
C ALA A 922 54.40 18.76 -18.24
N LEU A 923 55.11 19.22 -19.28
CA LEU A 923 56.45 18.75 -19.61
C LEU A 923 57.52 19.26 -18.62
N ARG A 924 57.42 20.48 -18.09
CA ARG A 924 58.31 20.98 -17.04
C ARG A 924 58.18 20.25 -15.71
N LEU A 925 56.93 19.84 -15.33
CA LEU A 925 56.68 19.05 -14.13
C LEU A 925 57.25 17.63 -14.21
N GLY A 926 57.60 17.13 -15.42
CA GLY A 926 58.24 15.84 -15.63
C GLY A 926 59.74 15.88 -15.51
N GLU A 927 60.39 17.05 -15.57
CA GLU A 927 61.82 17.25 -15.33
C GLU A 927 62.12 17.38 -13.82
N ASP A 928 61.13 17.80 -13.00
CA ASP A 928 61.29 18.00 -11.55
C ASP A 928 60.78 16.78 -10.71
N SER A 929 60.35 15.69 -11.33
CA SER A 929 59.91 14.45 -10.67
C SER A 929 60.83 13.28 -11.03
#